data_85c7cd3e5bacd88bcd6714b583488da5
#
_entry.id   85c7cd3e5bacd88bcd6714b583488da5
#
_cell.length_a   1.000
_cell.length_b   1.000
_cell.length_c   1.000
_cell.angle_alpha   90.00
_cell.angle_beta   90.00
_cell.angle_gamma   90.00
#
_symmetry.space_group_name_H-M   'P 1'
#
loop_
_entity.id
_entity.type
_entity.pdbx_description
1 polymer ?
#
loop_
_entity_poly.entity_id
_entity_poly.type
_entity_poly.pdbx_seq_one_letter_code
_entity_poly.pdbx_strand_id
1 'polypeptide(L)'
;MDTSIVMRQGSSGYTKSIKIALKAFAALATILVIILVAGAVYLSSNFDHFMQTLTSQIEENTGRNFVVGEAALELSLNPEIELKDVSLSNAEWGSRKQMVMADSLVIKLNLLSLLFGEILFDEIRFVAPVFHLETNAQGRGNWEFLDVRLPIMSVDHIEVNKGQVSYQDGMTGRKTGLNIDDLNLQKLSESDLQNVEIKAKYLDHFVKINGRTGSLKNWLENVPFILDININSTDAQASVKGEINQPINFKGLNIKINIEAETLSSFSWLADLNFPPVGPVALGARLSDQKNGYKLDDFSADIGGSNVSGPVEIITTKTQPMVTAKLTASDFDTADFKDNVNGDMTQNSEEGSQDQAKQDDPFPTFSSKALPLGALKHVDADISLSAKNSTMFAIPVHNLNLKLLLENGLLKIRPITAEVTNGSIRADLEINASSPIAKFAANFHAYKVDLGELLKALSGKAHLDGGKTDVEIAINGQGSTMKELVSTLNGHVSSVTGKGQINYDLSLAGENLIFNIFKKMNPFKEKQETTSLDCMVARFDIEDGIATIDKGLAYESESLKILGNGTIDLNSEKINILLSSKSTVARFLQVKGSLGKPEVKVNPVTALQKGTSLWAAITTGGISMAAEIVFDYVTSDGSPCEIAQREITPID
;
A
#
# COMPACT_ATOMS: atom_id res chain seq x y z
N MET A 1 44.52 57.62 75.16
CA MET A 1 45.43 56.76 74.40
C MET A 1 45.03 56.86 72.95
N ASP A 2 45.72 57.72 72.22
CA ASP A 2 45.51 58.00 70.81
C ASP A 2 46.13 56.87 69.96
N THR A 3 45.36 56.37 69.00
CA THR A 3 45.88 55.53 67.94
C THR A 3 45.33 56.01 66.60
N SER A 4 46.06 56.93 65.98
CA SER A 4 45.87 57.41 64.62
C SER A 4 46.27 56.34 63.60
N ILE A 5 45.32 55.87 62.77
CA ILE A 5 45.57 54.98 61.62
C ILE A 5 45.89 55.88 60.40
N VAL A 6 47.11 55.75 59.95
CA VAL A 6 47.58 56.35 58.68
C VAL A 6 47.01 55.59 57.48
N MET A 7 46.14 56.23 56.70
CA MET A 7 45.75 55.73 55.39
C MET A 7 46.88 55.99 54.38
N ARG A 8 47.47 54.93 53.88
CA ARG A 8 48.44 54.99 52.77
C ARG A 8 47.66 55.10 51.45
N GLN A 9 47.79 56.22 50.80
CA GLN A 9 47.40 56.47 49.41
C GLN A 9 48.24 55.57 48.47
N GLY A 10 47.64 54.50 47.92
CA GLY A 10 48.21 53.63 46.88
C GLY A 10 47.41 53.69 45.60
N SER A 11 47.14 54.83 44.97
CA SER A 11 46.28 54.90 43.78
C SER A 11 46.95 55.37 42.48
N SER A 12 48.26 55.47 42.44
CA SER A 12 48.93 56.01 41.21
C SER A 12 49.47 54.93 40.24
N GLY A 13 49.58 53.67 40.67
CA GLY A 13 50.12 52.59 39.80
C GLY A 13 49.06 51.90 38.91
N TYR A 14 47.89 51.68 39.45
CA TYR A 14 46.81 51.00 38.73
C TYR A 14 46.26 51.76 37.52
N THR A 15 46.14 53.07 37.63
CA THR A 15 45.62 53.88 36.53
C THR A 15 46.60 54.01 35.36
N LYS A 16 47.93 53.94 35.60
CA LYS A 16 48.94 53.89 34.52
C LYS A 16 48.93 52.55 33.78
N SER A 17 48.80 51.42 34.46
CA SER A 17 48.76 50.10 33.87
C SER A 17 47.48 49.88 33.04
N ILE A 18 46.33 50.34 33.52
CA ILE A 18 45.07 50.34 32.75
C ILE A 18 45.13 51.18 31.49
N LYS A 19 45.71 52.36 31.55
CA LYS A 19 45.91 53.25 30.37
C LYS A 19 46.89 52.65 29.35
N ILE A 20 47.92 51.93 29.76
CA ILE A 20 48.84 51.21 28.87
C ILE A 20 48.13 49.99 28.24
N ALA A 21 47.38 49.23 29.01
CA ALA A 21 46.59 48.13 28.50
C ALA A 21 45.53 48.61 27.49
N LEU A 22 44.84 49.73 27.77
CA LEU A 22 43.85 50.30 26.85
C LEU A 22 44.50 50.80 25.54
N LYS A 23 45.71 51.44 25.64
CA LYS A 23 46.46 51.86 24.45
C LYS A 23 46.97 50.65 23.64
N ALA A 24 47.44 49.61 24.28
CA ALA A 24 47.86 48.37 23.63
C ALA A 24 46.66 47.67 22.94
N PHE A 25 45.50 47.59 23.61
CA PHE A 25 44.27 47.09 23.01
C PHE A 25 43.80 47.95 21.83
N ALA A 26 43.81 49.29 21.96
CA ALA A 26 43.44 50.16 20.86
C ALA A 26 44.43 50.07 19.67
N ALA A 27 45.75 49.92 19.93
CA ALA A 27 46.72 49.68 18.88
C ALA A 27 46.51 48.31 18.19
N LEU A 28 46.22 47.25 18.95
CA LEU A 28 45.92 45.93 18.40
C LEU A 28 44.63 45.94 17.55
N ALA A 29 43.60 46.61 18.05
CA ALA A 29 42.34 46.78 17.31
C ALA A 29 42.54 47.58 16.01
N THR A 30 43.38 48.64 16.06
CA THR A 30 43.73 49.45 14.86
C THR A 30 44.51 48.59 13.85
N ILE A 31 45.47 47.81 14.28
CA ILE A 31 46.24 46.89 13.41
C ILE A 31 45.28 45.85 12.79
N LEU A 32 44.37 45.30 13.56
CA LEU A 32 43.37 44.33 13.06
C LEU A 32 42.49 44.99 11.99
N VAL A 33 41.99 46.19 12.23
CA VAL A 33 41.20 46.94 11.24
C VAL A 33 42.00 47.22 9.96
N ILE A 34 43.29 47.60 10.08
CA ILE A 34 44.15 47.82 8.91
C ILE A 34 44.35 46.54 8.11
N ILE A 35 44.55 45.39 8.78
CA ILE A 35 44.68 44.07 8.11
C ILE A 35 43.38 43.69 7.41
N LEU A 36 42.22 43.91 8.05
CA LEU A 36 40.91 43.64 7.46
C LEU A 36 40.66 44.52 6.23
N VAL A 37 40.95 45.80 6.30
CA VAL A 37 40.80 46.72 5.17
C VAL A 37 41.79 46.37 4.05
N ALA A 38 43.04 46.03 4.36
CA ALA A 38 44.04 45.64 3.37
C ALA A 38 43.63 44.31 2.69
N GLY A 39 43.10 43.35 3.45
CA GLY A 39 42.57 42.10 2.91
C GLY A 39 41.37 42.32 1.98
N ALA A 40 40.44 43.19 2.37
CA ALA A 40 39.28 43.57 1.56
C ALA A 40 39.69 44.28 0.26
N VAL A 41 40.65 45.22 0.34
CA VAL A 41 41.19 45.91 -0.84
C VAL A 41 41.94 44.96 -1.76
N TYR A 42 42.72 44.03 -1.20
CA TYR A 42 43.39 42.97 -1.99
C TYR A 42 42.39 42.08 -2.73
N LEU A 43 41.37 41.64 -2.03
CA LEU A 43 40.32 40.81 -2.63
C LEU A 43 39.58 41.56 -3.74
N SER A 44 39.21 42.83 -3.50
CA SER A 44 38.56 43.68 -4.50
C SER A 44 39.44 43.92 -5.73
N SER A 45 40.74 44.14 -5.53
CA SER A 45 41.68 44.41 -6.62
C SER A 45 42.02 43.15 -7.46
N ASN A 46 41.81 41.98 -6.92
CA ASN A 46 42.11 40.70 -7.57
C ASN A 46 40.84 39.83 -7.80
N PHE A 47 39.66 40.43 -7.75
CA PHE A 47 38.39 39.71 -7.82
C PHE A 47 38.22 38.93 -9.12
N ASP A 48 38.57 39.51 -10.26
CA ASP A 48 38.51 38.85 -11.56
C ASP A 48 39.44 37.63 -11.61
N HIS A 49 40.64 37.73 -11.04
CA HIS A 49 41.57 36.61 -10.97
C HIS A 49 41.07 35.52 -10.03
N PHE A 50 40.46 35.89 -8.91
CA PHE A 50 39.78 34.92 -8.00
C PHE A 50 38.65 34.19 -8.71
N MET A 51 37.80 34.89 -9.45
CA MET A 51 36.70 34.28 -10.21
C MET A 51 37.19 33.35 -11.30
N GLN A 52 38.23 33.71 -12.05
CA GLN A 52 38.86 32.84 -13.03
C GLN A 52 39.41 31.56 -12.39
N THR A 53 40.10 31.71 -11.25
CA THR A 53 40.65 30.57 -10.51
C THR A 53 39.52 29.64 -9.99
N LEU A 54 38.46 30.22 -9.45
CA LEU A 54 37.28 29.47 -8.97
C LEU A 54 36.63 28.70 -10.12
N THR A 55 36.40 29.38 -11.25
CA THR A 55 35.79 28.74 -12.45
C THR A 55 36.66 27.60 -12.94
N SER A 56 37.96 27.80 -13.13
CA SER A 56 38.87 26.77 -13.60
C SER A 56 38.96 25.57 -12.63
N GLN A 57 38.99 25.84 -11.31
CA GLN A 57 38.98 24.73 -10.33
C GLN A 57 37.70 23.94 -10.34
N ILE A 58 36.54 24.57 -10.49
CA ILE A 58 35.25 23.86 -10.61
C ILE A 58 35.26 23.00 -11.88
N GLU A 59 35.71 23.57 -13.02
CA GLU A 59 35.78 22.86 -14.30
C GLU A 59 36.77 21.68 -14.28
N GLU A 60 37.97 21.88 -13.72
CA GLU A 60 38.98 20.82 -13.58
C GLU A 60 38.51 19.71 -12.67
N ASN A 61 37.88 20.03 -11.55
CA ASN A 61 37.40 19.06 -10.58
C ASN A 61 36.15 18.29 -11.06
N THR A 62 35.23 18.96 -11.73
CA THR A 62 33.96 18.34 -12.16
C THR A 62 34.00 17.78 -13.58
N GLY A 63 34.94 18.24 -14.41
CA GLY A 63 34.93 17.99 -15.84
C GLY A 63 33.72 18.63 -16.55
N ARG A 64 33.14 19.69 -15.96
CA ARG A 64 31.93 20.36 -16.42
C ARG A 64 32.19 21.83 -16.64
N ASN A 65 31.59 22.41 -17.67
CA ASN A 65 31.66 23.84 -17.91
C ASN A 65 30.84 24.60 -16.87
N PHE A 66 31.47 25.53 -16.15
CA PHE A 66 30.84 26.36 -15.14
C PHE A 66 30.75 27.80 -15.65
N VAL A 67 29.54 28.32 -15.76
CA VAL A 67 29.28 29.67 -16.30
C VAL A 67 28.62 30.52 -15.24
N VAL A 68 29.12 31.78 -15.11
CA VAL A 68 28.58 32.83 -14.28
C VAL A 68 28.29 34.03 -15.18
N GLY A 69 27.07 34.55 -15.16
CA GLY A 69 26.69 35.75 -15.96
C GLY A 69 27.29 37.03 -15.41
N GLU A 70 27.03 37.29 -14.14
CA GLU A 70 27.56 38.47 -13.43
C GLU A 70 28.10 38.03 -12.07
N ALA A 71 29.24 38.64 -11.65
CA ALA A 71 29.81 38.43 -10.33
C ALA A 71 30.00 39.78 -9.65
N ALA A 72 29.53 39.92 -8.43
CA ALA A 72 29.66 41.12 -7.61
C ALA A 72 30.28 40.77 -6.25
N LEU A 73 31.16 41.68 -5.75
CA LEU A 73 31.74 41.58 -4.42
C LEU A 73 31.28 42.75 -3.59
N GLU A 74 30.57 42.50 -2.50
CA GLU A 74 30.23 43.49 -1.50
C GLU A 74 31.22 43.41 -0.32
N LEU A 75 31.94 44.50 -0.08
CA LEU A 75 32.94 44.57 0.97
C LEU A 75 32.27 45.00 2.29
N SER A 76 32.28 44.10 3.25
CA SER A 76 31.80 44.31 4.62
C SER A 76 32.71 43.57 5.61
N LEU A 77 32.37 43.55 6.91
CA LEU A 77 33.08 42.71 7.88
C LEU A 77 32.98 41.22 7.56
N ASN A 78 31.90 40.81 6.87
CA ASN A 78 31.71 39.49 6.28
C ASN A 78 31.47 39.69 4.77
N PRO A 79 32.53 39.68 3.94
CA PRO A 79 32.40 39.95 2.50
C PRO A 79 31.42 38.97 1.84
N GLU A 80 30.58 39.53 0.97
CA GLU A 80 29.57 38.79 0.24
C GLU A 80 29.91 38.77 -1.25
N ILE A 81 29.94 37.58 -1.84
CA ILE A 81 30.08 37.36 -3.27
C ILE A 81 28.73 36.93 -3.81
N GLU A 82 28.15 37.73 -4.69
CA GLU A 82 26.94 37.37 -5.43
C GLU A 82 27.30 36.98 -6.85
N LEU A 83 26.89 35.75 -7.25
CA LEU A 83 27.04 35.22 -8.59
C LEU A 83 25.63 35.08 -9.19
N LYS A 84 25.36 35.75 -10.31
CA LYS A 84 24.07 35.69 -11.02
C LYS A 84 24.16 34.82 -12.25
N ASP A 85 23.02 34.26 -12.65
CA ASP A 85 22.90 33.37 -13.82
C ASP A 85 23.94 32.27 -13.81
N VAL A 86 24.02 31.57 -12.68
CA VAL A 86 24.98 30.48 -12.47
C VAL A 86 24.50 29.23 -13.15
N SER A 87 25.39 28.56 -13.90
CA SER A 87 25.07 27.24 -14.47
C SER A 87 26.27 26.31 -14.51
N LEU A 88 25.99 25.00 -14.32
CA LEU A 88 26.94 23.90 -14.47
C LEU A 88 26.43 22.96 -15.55
N SER A 89 27.28 22.69 -16.56
CA SER A 89 26.89 21.80 -17.66
C SER A 89 26.64 20.37 -17.18
N ASN A 90 25.82 19.64 -17.93
CA ASN A 90 25.48 18.24 -17.63
C ASN A 90 26.57 17.29 -18.15
N ALA A 91 26.41 16.00 -17.86
CA ALA A 91 27.16 14.93 -18.48
C ALA A 91 26.96 14.95 -20.01
N GLU A 92 27.96 14.54 -20.79
CA GLU A 92 27.83 14.42 -22.25
C GLU A 92 26.67 13.52 -22.68
N TRP A 93 26.36 12.49 -21.88
CA TRP A 93 25.23 11.58 -22.08
C TRP A 93 23.91 12.10 -21.49
N GLY A 94 23.92 13.22 -20.77
CA GLY A 94 22.75 13.76 -20.11
C GLY A 94 21.68 14.25 -21.09
N SER A 95 20.42 14.15 -20.66
CA SER A 95 19.27 14.51 -21.50
C SER A 95 19.09 16.04 -21.65
N ARG A 96 19.65 16.83 -20.74
CA ARG A 96 19.60 18.31 -20.73
C ARG A 96 21.01 18.89 -20.79
N LYS A 97 21.13 20.12 -21.30
CA LYS A 97 22.44 20.80 -21.42
C LYS A 97 23.06 21.16 -20.07
N GLN A 98 22.25 21.65 -19.13
CA GLN A 98 22.67 22.03 -17.79
C GLN A 98 22.18 21.01 -16.76
N MET A 99 23.07 20.62 -15.84
CA MET A 99 22.75 19.81 -14.66
C MET A 99 22.24 20.70 -13.52
N VAL A 100 22.87 21.86 -13.32
CA VAL A 100 22.49 22.83 -12.30
C VAL A 100 22.36 24.20 -12.91
N MET A 101 21.35 24.95 -12.50
CA MET A 101 21.16 26.38 -12.79
C MET A 101 20.71 27.07 -11.50
N ALA A 102 21.04 28.37 -11.34
CA ALA A 102 20.48 29.18 -10.28
C ALA A 102 20.45 30.66 -10.75
N ASP A 103 19.38 31.35 -10.38
CA ASP A 103 19.27 32.79 -10.67
C ASP A 103 20.37 33.58 -9.92
N SER A 104 20.63 33.21 -8.66
CA SER A 104 21.71 33.79 -7.86
C SER A 104 22.26 32.75 -6.86
N LEU A 105 23.57 32.82 -6.65
CA LEU A 105 24.33 32.15 -5.60
C LEU A 105 25.05 33.21 -4.78
N VAL A 106 24.68 33.36 -3.52
CA VAL A 106 25.28 34.29 -2.57
C VAL A 106 26.16 33.53 -1.60
N ILE A 107 27.41 33.95 -1.47
CA ILE A 107 28.41 33.33 -0.60
C ILE A 107 28.97 34.40 0.36
N LYS A 108 28.74 34.20 1.67
CA LYS A 108 29.35 35.05 2.72
C LYS A 108 30.55 34.36 3.31
N LEU A 109 31.67 35.08 3.29
CA LEU A 109 32.96 34.61 3.77
C LEU A 109 33.20 35.04 5.22
N ASN A 110 33.78 34.17 6.03
CA ASN A 110 34.28 34.54 7.35
C ASN A 110 35.68 35.11 7.25
N LEU A 111 35.77 36.44 7.31
CA LEU A 111 37.05 37.15 7.12
C LEU A 111 38.06 36.84 8.22
N LEU A 112 37.63 36.63 9.46
CA LEU A 112 38.50 36.30 10.57
C LEU A 112 39.18 34.92 10.38
N SER A 113 38.44 33.92 9.91
CA SER A 113 38.99 32.59 9.65
C SER A 113 40.02 32.61 8.51
N LEU A 114 39.81 33.45 7.49
CA LEU A 114 40.78 33.66 6.41
C LEU A 114 42.11 34.18 6.91
N LEU A 115 42.14 35.02 7.95
CA LEU A 115 43.38 35.51 8.58
C LEU A 115 44.21 34.40 9.25
N PHE A 116 43.54 33.31 9.66
CA PHE A 116 44.18 32.12 10.24
C PHE A 116 44.43 31.01 9.22
N GLY A 117 44.17 31.28 7.93
CA GLY A 117 44.38 30.34 6.83
C GLY A 117 43.27 29.30 6.68
N GLU A 118 42.12 29.47 7.32
CA GLU A 118 40.94 28.62 7.21
C GLU A 118 39.87 29.25 6.30
N ILE A 119 39.35 28.48 5.34
CA ILE A 119 38.25 28.94 4.50
C ILE A 119 36.93 28.46 5.13
N LEU A 120 36.27 29.37 5.84
CA LEU A 120 34.95 29.17 6.41
C LEU A 120 33.94 30.04 5.70
N PHE A 121 32.76 29.46 5.44
CA PHE A 121 31.62 30.18 4.86
C PHE A 121 30.59 30.41 5.97
N ASP A 122 30.23 31.66 6.22
CA ASP A 122 29.17 31.99 7.17
C ASP A 122 27.80 31.61 6.58
N GLU A 123 27.60 31.84 5.28
CA GLU A 123 26.33 31.54 4.60
C GLU A 123 26.58 31.23 3.11
N ILE A 124 25.81 30.21 2.62
CA ILE A 124 25.64 29.96 1.18
C ILE A 124 24.13 29.98 0.90
N ARG A 125 23.69 30.91 0.05
CA ARG A 125 22.28 31.05 -0.32
C ARG A 125 22.08 30.85 -1.80
N PHE A 126 21.20 29.94 -2.16
CA PHE A 126 20.78 29.69 -3.53
C PHE A 126 19.39 30.28 -3.77
N VAL A 127 19.23 31.05 -4.82
CA VAL A 127 17.96 31.63 -5.26
C VAL A 127 17.52 30.94 -6.52
N ALA A 128 16.34 30.38 -6.50
CA ALA A 128 15.71 29.61 -7.57
C ALA A 128 16.63 28.55 -8.23
N PRO A 129 17.36 27.71 -7.44
CA PRO A 129 18.19 26.69 -8.04
C PRO A 129 17.34 25.60 -8.69
N VAL A 130 17.81 25.14 -9.85
CA VAL A 130 17.21 24.02 -10.59
C VAL A 130 18.25 22.92 -10.75
N PHE A 131 17.98 21.75 -10.21
CA PHE A 131 18.83 20.56 -10.32
C PHE A 131 18.17 19.53 -11.23
N HIS A 132 18.88 19.13 -12.29
CA HIS A 132 18.49 18.06 -13.20
C HIS A 132 19.38 16.84 -12.95
N LEU A 133 18.91 15.95 -12.08
CA LEU A 133 19.61 14.71 -11.73
C LEU A 133 19.10 13.58 -12.63
N GLU A 134 20.00 12.78 -13.17
CA GLU A 134 19.65 11.64 -13.98
C GLU A 134 20.70 10.54 -13.90
N THR A 135 20.26 9.29 -14.05
CA THR A 135 21.15 8.15 -14.24
C THR A 135 21.12 7.69 -15.69
N ASN A 136 22.22 7.07 -16.15
CA ASN A 136 22.24 6.40 -17.45
C ASN A 136 21.69 4.97 -17.36
N ALA A 137 21.67 4.24 -18.49
CA ALA A 137 21.19 2.85 -18.54
C ALA A 137 22.02 1.87 -17.68
N GLN A 138 23.22 2.25 -17.25
CA GLN A 138 24.09 1.48 -16.36
C GLN A 138 23.94 1.89 -14.89
N GLY A 139 23.03 2.82 -14.56
CA GLY A 139 22.79 3.33 -13.22
C GLY A 139 23.79 4.37 -12.74
N ARG A 140 24.71 4.86 -13.59
CA ARG A 140 25.66 5.92 -13.23
C ARG A 140 24.96 7.28 -13.20
N GLY A 141 25.12 8.03 -12.09
CA GLY A 141 24.54 9.36 -11.91
C GLY A 141 25.32 10.46 -12.64
N ASN A 142 24.63 11.49 -13.15
CA ASN A 142 25.28 12.68 -13.74
C ASN A 142 26.01 13.54 -12.70
N TRP A 143 25.75 13.31 -11.40
CA TRP A 143 26.44 13.93 -10.27
C TRP A 143 27.71 13.20 -9.84
N GLU A 144 28.02 12.05 -10.40
CA GLU A 144 29.26 11.33 -10.16
C GLU A 144 30.39 11.95 -10.98
N PHE A 145 31.11 12.88 -10.34
CA PHE A 145 32.28 13.54 -10.92
C PHE A 145 33.52 12.64 -10.78
N LEU A 146 34.46 12.78 -11.68
CA LEU A 146 35.73 12.06 -11.61
C LEU A 146 36.58 12.65 -10.46
N ASP A 147 36.73 11.87 -9.39
CA ASP A 147 37.73 12.05 -8.30
C ASP A 147 37.78 13.44 -7.64
N VAL A 148 36.62 14.00 -7.30
CA VAL A 148 36.55 15.33 -6.69
C VAL A 148 36.90 15.25 -5.20
N ARG A 149 38.10 15.70 -4.84
CA ARG A 149 38.40 16.13 -3.48
C ARG A 149 37.95 17.58 -3.33
N LEU A 150 36.69 17.81 -3.02
CA LEU A 150 36.26 19.11 -2.58
C LEU A 150 37.07 19.49 -1.35
N PRO A 151 37.65 20.72 -1.29
CA PRO A 151 38.27 21.19 -0.07
C PRO A 151 37.20 21.10 1.04
N ILE A 152 37.59 20.63 2.22
CA ILE A 152 36.70 20.51 3.37
C ILE A 152 36.20 21.93 3.70
N MET A 153 34.97 22.22 3.29
CA MET A 153 34.34 23.49 3.54
C MET A 153 33.42 23.36 4.75
N SER A 154 33.66 24.14 5.78
CA SER A 154 32.67 24.31 6.84
C SER A 154 31.74 25.44 6.44
N VAL A 155 30.44 25.17 6.41
CA VAL A 155 29.41 26.18 6.13
C VAL A 155 28.49 26.22 7.35
N ASP A 156 28.30 27.39 7.93
CA ASP A 156 27.48 27.57 9.12
C ASP A 156 25.98 27.65 8.77
N HIS A 157 25.66 28.23 7.60
CA HIS A 157 24.28 28.40 7.15
C HIS A 157 24.14 28.12 5.66
N ILE A 158 23.21 27.25 5.29
CA ILE A 158 22.82 27.02 3.89
C ILE A 158 21.32 27.30 3.75
N GLU A 159 21.01 28.17 2.78
CA GLU A 159 19.63 28.54 2.46
C GLU A 159 19.33 28.26 0.99
N VAL A 160 18.15 27.69 0.72
CA VAL A 160 17.63 27.52 -0.64
C VAL A 160 16.23 28.11 -0.71
N ASN A 161 16.05 29.07 -1.59
CA ASN A 161 14.76 29.71 -1.84
C ASN A 161 14.25 29.32 -3.24
N LYS A 162 13.03 28.76 -3.32
CA LYS A 162 12.34 28.38 -4.57
C LYS A 162 13.13 27.39 -5.44
N GLY A 163 13.76 26.39 -4.81
CA GLY A 163 14.52 25.36 -5.51
C GLY A 163 13.64 24.36 -6.24
N GLN A 164 14.17 23.76 -7.31
CA GLN A 164 13.55 22.64 -8.02
C GLN A 164 14.57 21.52 -8.20
N VAL A 165 14.17 20.29 -7.90
CA VAL A 165 14.97 19.09 -8.16
C VAL A 165 14.16 18.17 -9.04
N SER A 166 14.68 17.80 -10.19
CA SER A 166 14.12 16.76 -11.04
C SER A 166 15.07 15.57 -11.10
N TYR A 167 14.54 14.36 -11.03
CA TYR A 167 15.30 13.13 -11.17
C TYR A 167 14.71 12.25 -12.27
N GLN A 168 15.58 11.68 -13.10
CA GLN A 168 15.20 10.71 -14.13
C GLN A 168 16.07 9.47 -13.99
N ASP A 169 15.43 8.33 -13.77
CA ASP A 169 16.08 7.03 -13.78
C ASP A 169 16.26 6.53 -15.20
N GLY A 170 17.50 6.36 -15.64
CA GLY A 170 17.83 5.90 -16.99
C GLY A 170 17.60 4.40 -17.21
N MET A 171 17.46 3.60 -16.16
CA MET A 171 17.16 2.16 -16.26
C MET A 171 15.66 1.92 -16.43
N THR A 172 14.84 2.63 -15.65
CA THR A 172 13.38 2.44 -15.62
C THR A 172 12.63 3.48 -16.44
N GLY A 173 13.27 4.60 -16.79
CA GLY A 173 12.65 5.76 -17.42
C GLY A 173 11.75 6.59 -16.48
N ARG A 174 11.66 6.23 -15.20
CA ARG A 174 10.83 6.91 -14.21
C ARG A 174 11.35 8.34 -13.96
N LYS A 175 10.42 9.29 -13.89
CA LYS A 175 10.73 10.70 -13.59
C LYS A 175 10.02 11.10 -12.32
N THR A 176 10.72 11.87 -11.48
CA THR A 176 10.15 12.48 -10.28
C THR A 176 10.68 13.90 -10.09
N GLY A 177 9.98 14.71 -9.31
CA GLY A 177 10.37 16.08 -9.05
C GLY A 177 9.99 16.52 -7.64
N LEU A 178 10.83 17.40 -7.07
CA LEU A 178 10.64 18.04 -5.78
C LEU A 178 10.75 19.56 -5.98
N ASN A 179 9.75 20.30 -5.56
CA ASN A 179 9.79 21.77 -5.49
C ASN A 179 10.07 22.16 -4.03
N ILE A 180 11.16 22.86 -3.80
CA ILE A 180 11.59 23.32 -2.47
C ILE A 180 11.16 24.79 -2.35
N ASP A 181 10.17 25.08 -1.51
CA ASP A 181 9.77 26.45 -1.24
C ASP A 181 10.84 27.16 -0.42
N ASP A 182 11.37 26.48 0.60
CA ASP A 182 12.36 26.98 1.55
C ASP A 182 13.15 25.81 2.16
N LEU A 183 14.48 25.92 2.17
CA LEU A 183 15.37 25.02 2.89
C LEU A 183 16.35 25.84 3.70
N ASN A 184 16.47 25.53 4.98
CA ASN A 184 17.38 26.16 5.92
C ASN A 184 18.16 25.08 6.67
N LEU A 185 19.49 25.11 6.54
CA LEU A 185 20.41 24.29 7.32
C LEU A 185 21.29 25.23 8.14
N GLN A 186 21.22 25.15 9.46
CA GLN A 186 21.97 26.00 10.35
C GLN A 186 22.80 25.19 11.35
N LYS A 187 24.11 25.38 11.34
CA LYS A 187 25.03 24.73 12.27
C LYS A 187 24.73 25.17 13.71
N LEU A 188 24.70 24.22 14.62
CA LEU A 188 24.56 24.45 16.04
C LEU A 188 25.94 24.78 16.62
N SER A 189 26.00 25.87 17.38
CA SER A 189 27.24 26.29 18.04
C SER A 189 27.89 25.16 18.83
N GLU A 190 29.21 25.00 18.70
CA GLU A 190 30.03 24.02 19.41
C GLU A 190 29.70 22.52 19.15
N SER A 191 28.90 22.21 18.12
CA SER A 191 28.60 20.83 17.76
C SER A 191 28.75 20.59 16.26
N ASP A 192 28.99 19.32 15.87
CA ASP A 192 28.96 18.88 14.47
C ASP A 192 27.53 18.60 13.98
N LEU A 193 26.52 19.17 14.66
CA LEU A 193 25.11 19.06 14.30
C LEU A 193 24.62 20.34 13.65
N GLN A 194 23.57 20.18 12.81
CA GLN A 194 22.86 21.30 12.20
C GLN A 194 21.35 21.12 12.34
N ASN A 195 20.65 22.23 12.52
CA ASN A 195 19.20 22.27 12.38
C ASN A 195 18.83 22.19 10.91
N VAL A 196 17.77 21.48 10.63
CA VAL A 196 17.20 21.31 9.29
C VAL A 196 15.75 21.79 9.32
N GLU A 197 15.40 22.70 8.45
CA GLU A 197 14.02 23.06 8.13
C GLU A 197 13.86 23.03 6.61
N ILE A 198 12.89 22.24 6.10
CA ILE A 198 12.57 22.16 4.68
C ILE A 198 11.07 22.28 4.52
N LYS A 199 10.63 23.16 3.63
CA LYS A 199 9.26 23.23 3.12
C LYS A 199 9.30 22.92 1.64
N ALA A 200 8.60 21.89 1.22
CA ALA A 200 8.66 21.40 -0.15
C ALA A 200 7.32 20.87 -0.61
N LYS A 201 7.19 20.68 -1.92
CA LYS A 201 6.10 19.93 -2.57
C LYS A 201 6.69 18.77 -3.35
N TYR A 202 6.22 17.58 -3.07
CA TYR A 202 6.54 16.37 -3.82
C TYR A 202 5.26 15.80 -4.43
N LEU A 203 5.20 15.68 -5.77
CA LEU A 203 4.00 15.25 -6.49
C LEU A 203 2.72 15.99 -6.01
N ASP A 204 2.80 17.33 -5.86
CA ASP A 204 1.74 18.21 -5.37
C ASP A 204 1.34 18.07 -3.89
N HIS A 205 1.98 17.17 -3.12
CA HIS A 205 1.78 17.05 -1.68
C HIS A 205 2.78 17.94 -0.92
N PHE A 206 2.26 18.75 0.00
CA PHE A 206 3.09 19.57 0.88
C PHE A 206 3.80 18.68 1.91
N VAL A 207 5.11 18.87 2.03
CA VAL A 207 5.95 18.16 2.99
C VAL A 207 6.78 19.19 3.76
N LYS A 208 6.73 19.09 5.08
CA LYS A 208 7.58 19.86 6.00
C LYS A 208 8.51 18.89 6.73
N ILE A 209 9.82 19.15 6.64
CA ILE A 209 10.85 18.40 7.34
C ILE A 209 11.51 19.34 8.34
N ASN A 210 11.65 18.90 9.59
CA ASN A 210 12.34 19.65 10.63
C ASN A 210 13.05 18.71 11.59
N GLY A 211 14.18 19.19 12.15
CA GLY A 211 14.94 18.40 13.10
C GLY A 211 16.42 18.75 13.10
N ARG A 212 17.23 17.74 13.39
CA ARG A 212 18.69 17.88 13.46
C ARG A 212 19.36 16.77 12.68
N THR A 213 20.47 17.12 12.03
CA THR A 213 21.32 16.16 11.33
C THR A 213 22.79 16.39 11.66
N GLY A 214 23.66 15.46 11.28
CA GLY A 214 25.09 15.71 11.17
C GLY A 214 25.36 16.87 10.20
N SER A 215 26.55 17.47 10.28
CA SER A 215 26.93 18.57 9.40
C SER A 215 27.21 18.08 7.97
N LEU A 216 27.15 19.02 7.00
CA LEU A 216 27.56 18.73 5.62
C LEU A 216 29.02 18.21 5.57
N LYS A 217 29.89 18.70 6.45
CA LYS A 217 31.26 18.23 6.61
C LYS A 217 31.29 16.73 6.93
N ASN A 218 30.50 16.28 7.90
CA ASN A 218 30.44 14.86 8.29
C ASN A 218 30.00 13.98 7.11
N TRP A 219 29.06 14.47 6.29
CA TRP A 219 28.63 13.79 5.07
C TRP A 219 29.78 13.65 4.06
N LEU A 220 30.47 14.77 3.75
CA LEU A 220 31.56 14.81 2.77
C LEU A 220 32.79 14.02 3.22
N GLU A 221 33.10 13.99 4.51
CA GLU A 221 34.19 13.21 5.10
C GLU A 221 33.87 11.72 5.27
N ASN A 222 32.62 11.32 4.94
CA ASN A 222 32.11 9.95 5.09
C ASN A 222 32.28 9.40 6.53
N VAL A 223 32.07 10.26 7.51
CA VAL A 223 32.06 9.92 8.95
C VAL A 223 30.62 9.78 9.45
N PRO A 224 30.37 9.18 10.62
CA PRO A 224 29.01 8.94 11.10
C PRO A 224 28.11 10.16 11.05
N PHE A 225 26.98 10.04 10.37
CA PHE A 225 26.00 11.10 10.13
C PHE A 225 24.72 10.83 10.90
N ILE A 226 24.43 11.68 11.85
CA ILE A 226 23.25 11.56 12.73
C ILE A 226 22.02 12.09 12.02
N LEU A 227 20.89 11.42 12.25
CA LEU A 227 19.55 11.81 11.82
C LEU A 227 18.60 11.85 13.03
N ASP A 228 17.93 12.98 13.24
CA ASP A 228 16.81 13.15 14.18
C ASP A 228 15.84 14.13 13.54
N ILE A 229 15.04 13.64 12.59
CA ILE A 229 14.15 14.47 11.76
C ILE A 229 12.70 14.00 11.87
N ASN A 230 11.79 14.95 11.80
CA ASN A 230 10.36 14.72 11.67
C ASN A 230 9.91 15.23 10.29
N ILE A 231 9.07 14.44 9.64
CA ILE A 231 8.50 14.71 8.33
C ILE A 231 7.01 14.78 8.52
N ASN A 232 6.38 15.87 8.08
CA ASN A 232 4.95 16.07 8.20
C ASN A 232 4.37 16.37 6.81
N SER A 233 3.31 15.68 6.46
CA SER A 233 2.46 15.91 5.30
C SER A 233 1.06 16.29 5.77
N THR A 234 0.10 16.42 4.86
CA THR A 234 -1.28 16.82 5.20
C THR A 234 -1.95 15.78 6.12
N ASP A 235 -1.76 14.50 5.82
CA ASP A 235 -2.48 13.36 6.40
C ASP A 235 -1.53 12.25 6.91
N ALA A 236 -0.23 12.54 6.95
CA ALA A 236 0.78 11.62 7.46
C ALA A 236 1.94 12.35 8.15
N GLN A 237 2.51 11.69 9.15
CA GLN A 237 3.73 12.13 9.83
C GLN A 237 4.72 10.98 9.97
N ALA A 238 6.00 11.30 9.93
CA ALA A 238 7.07 10.33 10.15
C ALA A 238 8.18 10.89 11.03
N SER A 239 8.79 10.05 11.84
CA SER A 239 10.02 10.35 12.56
C SER A 239 11.12 9.38 12.13
N VAL A 240 12.31 9.92 11.86
CA VAL A 240 13.49 9.18 11.41
C VAL A 240 14.63 9.52 12.35
N LYS A 241 15.09 8.54 13.15
CA LYS A 241 16.14 8.74 14.17
C LYS A 241 17.20 7.66 14.06
N GLY A 242 18.46 8.07 14.08
CA GLY A 242 19.58 7.13 14.06
C GLY A 242 20.83 7.69 13.47
N GLU A 243 21.61 6.84 12.84
CA GLU A 243 22.89 7.20 12.23
C GLU A 243 23.19 6.40 10.97
N ILE A 244 24.00 6.98 10.11
CA ILE A 244 24.57 6.36 8.90
C ILE A 244 26.08 6.43 9.05
N ASN A 245 26.76 5.28 9.24
CA ASN A 245 28.20 5.26 9.47
C ASN A 245 29.02 5.71 8.27
N GLN A 246 28.56 5.41 7.07
CA GLN A 246 29.20 5.78 5.81
C GLN A 246 28.16 6.45 4.90
N PRO A 247 27.86 7.75 5.10
CA PRO A 247 26.73 8.41 4.44
C PRO A 247 26.85 8.50 2.92
N ILE A 248 28.05 8.67 2.35
CA ILE A 248 28.26 8.70 0.88
C ILE A 248 27.82 7.39 0.23
N ASN A 249 28.06 6.26 0.90
CA ASN A 249 27.77 4.91 0.37
C ASN A 249 26.44 4.34 0.89
N PHE A 250 25.71 5.08 1.73
CA PHE A 250 24.51 4.62 2.44
C PHE A 250 24.73 3.28 3.15
N LYS A 251 25.88 3.13 3.85
CA LYS A 251 26.24 1.92 4.59
C LYS A 251 26.36 2.16 6.07
N GLY A 252 26.18 1.07 6.83
CA GLY A 252 26.16 1.13 8.30
C GLY A 252 24.92 1.86 8.79
N LEU A 253 23.77 1.58 8.17
CA LEU A 253 22.48 2.15 8.56
C LEU A 253 22.03 1.58 9.90
N ASN A 254 21.65 2.44 10.83
CA ASN A 254 20.95 2.10 12.08
C ASN A 254 19.90 3.18 12.32
N ILE A 255 18.77 3.06 11.62
CA ILE A 255 17.76 4.11 11.55
C ILE A 255 16.42 3.57 12.05
N LYS A 256 15.89 4.17 13.12
CA LYS A 256 14.53 3.91 13.59
C LYS A 256 13.57 4.82 12.83
N ILE A 257 12.56 4.21 12.21
CA ILE A 257 11.51 4.88 11.45
C ILE A 257 10.20 4.60 12.16
N ASN A 258 9.42 5.65 12.44
CA ASN A 258 8.02 5.52 12.83
C ASN A 258 7.20 6.41 11.90
N ILE A 259 6.08 5.89 11.43
CA ILE A 259 5.19 6.58 10.50
C ILE A 259 3.77 6.44 11.05
N GLU A 260 3.02 7.53 11.06
CA GLU A 260 1.61 7.56 11.41
C GLU A 260 0.84 8.27 10.31
N ALA A 261 -0.32 7.75 9.95
CA ALA A 261 -1.17 8.35 8.93
C ALA A 261 -2.66 8.11 9.25
N GLU A 262 -3.50 8.98 8.70
CA GLU A 262 -4.95 8.81 8.86
C GLU A 262 -5.45 7.55 8.18
N THR A 263 -4.92 7.27 6.99
CA THR A 263 -5.29 6.08 6.21
C THR A 263 -4.09 5.54 5.40
N LEU A 264 -4.19 4.31 4.96
CA LEU A 264 -3.21 3.69 4.06
C LEU A 264 -3.13 4.41 2.71
N SER A 265 -4.25 4.98 2.23
CA SER A 265 -4.29 5.77 0.99
C SER A 265 -3.42 7.04 1.04
N SER A 266 -3.07 7.53 2.24
CA SER A 266 -2.13 8.63 2.44
C SER A 266 -0.74 8.35 1.85
N PHE A 267 -0.41 7.07 1.55
CA PHE A 267 0.86 6.66 0.94
C PHE A 267 0.75 6.33 -0.57
N SER A 268 -0.44 6.41 -1.15
CA SER A 268 -0.69 6.03 -2.55
C SER A 268 0.21 6.80 -3.52
N TRP A 269 0.40 8.09 -3.27
CA TRP A 269 1.24 8.98 -4.06
C TRP A 269 2.75 8.65 -3.99
N LEU A 270 3.23 8.06 -2.87
CA LEU A 270 4.63 7.64 -2.72
C LEU A 270 4.94 6.37 -3.53
N ALA A 271 4.00 5.42 -3.53
CA ALA A 271 4.18 4.11 -4.11
C ALA A 271 3.71 4.01 -5.58
N ASP A 272 3.01 5.05 -6.09
CA ASP A 272 2.28 5.01 -7.37
C ASP A 272 1.29 3.82 -7.43
N LEU A 273 0.65 3.54 -6.29
CA LEU A 273 -0.32 2.48 -6.09
C LEU A 273 -1.58 3.06 -5.44
N ASN A 274 -2.75 2.58 -5.85
CA ASN A 274 -4.00 2.93 -5.20
C ASN A 274 -4.22 2.05 -3.98
N PHE A 275 -3.82 2.54 -2.82
CA PHE A 275 -4.15 1.89 -1.55
C PHE A 275 -5.57 2.24 -1.10
N PRO A 276 -6.27 1.31 -0.43
CA PRO A 276 -7.60 1.58 0.13
C PRO A 276 -7.52 2.62 1.27
N PRO A 277 -8.59 3.41 1.51
CA PRO A 277 -8.65 4.39 2.59
C PRO A 277 -8.92 3.73 3.95
N VAL A 278 -8.05 2.84 4.36
CA VAL A 278 -8.11 2.04 5.60
C VAL A 278 -7.19 2.66 6.63
N GLY A 279 -7.63 2.78 7.86
CA GLY A 279 -6.83 3.36 8.93
C GLY A 279 -7.57 3.46 10.27
N PRO A 280 -6.92 4.06 11.28
CA PRO A 280 -5.60 4.72 11.23
C PRO A 280 -4.44 3.76 10.99
N VAL A 281 -3.29 4.28 10.53
CA VAL A 281 -2.09 3.51 10.23
C VAL A 281 -0.93 3.96 11.10
N ALA A 282 -0.26 3.03 11.76
CA ALA A 282 1.01 3.26 12.42
C ALA A 282 2.03 2.19 12.00
N LEU A 283 3.18 2.61 11.49
CA LEU A 283 4.27 1.74 11.07
C LEU A 283 5.52 2.03 11.89
N GLY A 284 6.20 1.00 12.34
CA GLY A 284 7.47 1.10 13.05
C GLY A 284 8.48 0.11 12.51
N ALA A 285 9.75 0.52 12.38
CA ALA A 285 10.84 -0.38 12.02
C ALA A 285 12.21 0.21 12.39
N ARG A 286 13.20 -0.67 12.50
CA ARG A 286 14.62 -0.33 12.51
C ARG A 286 15.25 -0.79 11.20
N LEU A 287 15.64 0.17 10.37
CA LEU A 287 16.31 -0.07 9.09
C LEU A 287 17.81 -0.28 9.29
N SER A 288 18.33 -1.37 8.77
CA SER A 288 19.76 -1.66 8.65
C SER A 288 20.10 -2.15 7.23
N ASP A 289 21.32 -1.91 6.79
CA ASP A 289 21.80 -2.43 5.52
C ASP A 289 22.41 -3.82 5.66
N GLN A 290 22.31 -4.60 4.61
CA GLN A 290 22.93 -5.92 4.45
C GLN A 290 23.75 -5.97 3.15
N LYS A 291 24.52 -7.05 2.99
CA LYS A 291 25.37 -7.25 1.79
C LYS A 291 24.56 -7.12 0.47
N ASN A 292 23.31 -7.57 0.47
CA ASN A 292 22.47 -7.66 -0.74
C ASN A 292 21.19 -6.83 -0.68
N GLY A 293 21.08 -5.89 0.27
CA GLY A 293 19.86 -5.10 0.44
C GLY A 293 19.70 -4.53 1.84
N TYR A 294 18.48 -4.57 2.37
CA TYR A 294 18.10 -3.93 3.62
C TYR A 294 17.32 -4.89 4.53
N LYS A 295 17.38 -4.65 5.81
CA LYS A 295 16.59 -5.36 6.83
C LYS A 295 15.79 -4.35 7.65
N LEU A 296 14.55 -4.69 7.91
CA LEU A 296 13.68 -4.00 8.86
C LEU A 296 13.54 -4.90 10.08
N ASP A 297 14.33 -4.61 11.12
CA ASP A 297 14.17 -5.23 12.42
C ASP A 297 13.03 -4.54 13.18
N ASP A 298 12.40 -5.24 14.11
CA ASP A 298 11.30 -4.73 14.94
C ASP A 298 10.16 -4.11 14.09
N PHE A 299 9.95 -4.63 12.86
CA PHE A 299 8.86 -4.16 12.04
C PHE A 299 7.52 -4.43 12.71
N SER A 300 6.70 -3.39 12.80
CA SER A 300 5.31 -3.45 13.24
C SER A 300 4.44 -2.57 12.35
N ALA A 301 3.23 -3.04 12.08
CA ALA A 301 2.21 -2.30 11.33
C ALA A 301 0.87 -2.46 12.06
N ASP A 302 0.33 -1.34 12.53
CA ASP A 302 -1.03 -1.24 13.06
C ASP A 302 -1.89 -0.57 11.99
N ILE A 303 -2.92 -1.25 11.51
CA ILE A 303 -3.83 -0.77 10.47
C ILE A 303 -5.26 -0.99 10.94
N GLY A 304 -5.99 0.09 11.24
CA GLY A 304 -7.28 -0.02 11.92
C GLY A 304 -7.10 -0.62 13.32
N GLY A 305 -7.66 -1.80 13.56
CA GLY A 305 -7.49 -2.59 14.78
C GLY A 305 -6.49 -3.75 14.62
N SER A 306 -6.02 -3.98 13.39
CA SER A 306 -5.15 -5.12 13.05
C SER A 306 -3.68 -4.79 13.30
N ASN A 307 -2.99 -5.64 14.07
CA ASN A 307 -1.56 -5.53 14.33
C ASN A 307 -0.79 -6.67 13.65
N VAL A 308 0.25 -6.30 12.89
CA VAL A 308 1.15 -7.25 12.23
C VAL A 308 2.60 -6.89 12.55
N SER A 309 3.41 -7.86 12.96
CA SER A 309 4.81 -7.62 13.32
C SER A 309 5.71 -8.79 12.92
N GLY A 310 7.01 -8.51 12.76
CA GLY A 310 8.02 -9.51 12.46
C GLY A 310 9.16 -8.99 11.60
N PRO A 311 10.23 -9.77 11.39
CA PRO A 311 11.35 -9.35 10.55
C PRO A 311 10.98 -9.29 9.08
N VAL A 312 11.47 -8.24 8.39
CA VAL A 312 11.33 -8.03 6.95
C VAL A 312 12.71 -7.81 6.33
N GLU A 313 13.02 -8.49 5.24
CA GLU A 313 14.25 -8.32 4.47
C GLU A 313 13.92 -7.91 3.04
N ILE A 314 14.65 -6.96 2.49
CA ILE A 314 14.49 -6.44 1.13
C ILE A 314 15.80 -6.68 0.39
N ILE A 315 15.79 -7.55 -0.61
CA ILE A 315 16.95 -7.87 -1.44
C ILE A 315 16.85 -7.06 -2.73
N THR A 316 17.87 -6.22 -3.00
CA THR A 316 17.87 -5.27 -4.14
C THR A 316 18.84 -5.65 -5.25
N THR A 317 19.57 -6.75 -5.10
CA THR A 317 20.56 -7.19 -6.10
C THR A 317 19.97 -7.94 -7.30
N LYS A 318 18.66 -8.22 -7.26
CA LYS A 318 17.93 -8.83 -8.38
C LYS A 318 17.37 -7.74 -9.31
N THR A 319 16.98 -8.12 -10.50
CA THR A 319 16.31 -7.24 -11.48
C THR A 319 15.02 -6.63 -10.89
N GLN A 320 14.31 -7.42 -10.07
CA GLN A 320 13.18 -6.96 -9.26
C GLN A 320 13.55 -7.09 -7.78
N PRO A 321 13.19 -6.12 -6.94
CA PRO A 321 13.39 -6.24 -5.50
C PRO A 321 12.59 -7.42 -4.96
N MET A 322 13.18 -8.18 -4.03
CA MET A 322 12.53 -9.30 -3.37
C MET A 322 12.32 -8.99 -1.89
N VAL A 323 11.08 -9.13 -1.43
CA VAL A 323 10.70 -8.96 -0.03
C VAL A 323 10.54 -10.32 0.62
N THR A 324 11.28 -10.57 1.70
CA THR A 324 11.11 -11.78 2.52
C THR A 324 10.62 -11.36 3.92
N ALA A 325 9.53 -11.96 4.40
CA ALA A 325 8.99 -11.62 5.71
C ALA A 325 8.42 -12.83 6.44
N LYS A 326 8.59 -12.83 7.78
CA LYS A 326 7.94 -13.76 8.69
C LYS A 326 7.13 -12.97 9.70
N LEU A 327 5.83 -12.86 9.43
CA LEU A 327 4.94 -11.97 10.15
C LEU A 327 4.03 -12.74 11.11
N THR A 328 3.75 -12.14 12.23
CA THR A 328 2.75 -12.59 13.19
C THR A 328 1.73 -11.49 13.41
N ALA A 329 0.46 -11.84 13.46
CA ALA A 329 -0.61 -10.93 13.83
C ALA A 329 -1.16 -11.36 15.21
N SER A 330 -1.30 -10.40 16.13
CA SER A 330 -1.97 -10.66 17.42
C SER A 330 -3.48 -10.62 17.25
N ASP A 331 -3.96 -9.59 16.56
CA ASP A 331 -5.35 -9.38 16.17
C ASP A 331 -5.36 -8.99 14.69
N PHE A 332 -6.22 -9.62 13.91
CA PHE A 332 -6.34 -9.35 12.49
C PHE A 332 -7.82 -9.38 12.10
N ASP A 333 -8.35 -8.23 11.67
CA ASP A 333 -9.73 -8.11 11.22
C ASP A 333 -9.79 -7.63 9.77
N THR A 334 -10.40 -8.43 8.90
CA THR A 334 -10.61 -8.00 7.50
C THR A 334 -11.57 -6.82 7.36
N ALA A 335 -12.35 -6.49 8.40
CA ALA A 335 -13.18 -5.30 8.40
C ALA A 335 -12.35 -4.01 8.38
N ASP A 336 -11.13 -4.05 8.96
CA ASP A 336 -10.18 -2.94 8.94
C ASP A 336 -9.69 -2.60 7.53
N PHE A 337 -9.84 -3.53 6.57
CA PHE A 337 -9.39 -3.40 5.17
C PHE A 337 -10.55 -3.22 4.18
N LYS A 338 -11.79 -3.06 4.67
CA LYS A 338 -12.94 -2.74 3.79
C LYS A 338 -12.88 -1.28 3.42
N ASP A 339 -12.94 -1.01 2.13
CA ASP A 339 -13.17 0.34 1.65
C ASP A 339 -14.45 0.89 2.27
N ASN A 340 -14.36 2.04 2.96
CA ASN A 340 -15.52 2.82 3.37
C ASN A 340 -16.20 3.48 2.13
N VAL A 341 -16.30 2.75 1.03
CA VAL A 341 -16.88 3.20 -0.24
C VAL A 341 -18.41 3.35 -0.17
N ASN A 342 -19.04 2.99 0.97
CA ASN A 342 -20.49 3.14 1.14
C ASN A 342 -20.94 4.57 1.50
N GLY A 343 -20.07 5.59 1.41
CA GLY A 343 -20.42 6.99 1.69
C GLY A 343 -21.04 7.75 0.52
N ASP A 344 -20.96 7.29 -0.73
CA ASP A 344 -21.31 8.17 -1.87
C ASP A 344 -22.07 7.51 -3.05
N MET A 345 -22.69 6.36 -2.84
CA MET A 345 -23.54 5.76 -3.90
C MET A 345 -25.04 6.13 -3.81
N THR A 346 -25.43 7.00 -2.89
CA THR A 346 -26.84 7.42 -2.75
C THR A 346 -27.13 8.90 -3.03
N GLN A 347 -26.14 9.68 -3.46
CA GLN A 347 -26.41 11.08 -3.85
C GLN A 347 -25.57 11.46 -5.08
N ASN A 348 -25.98 11.01 -6.25
CA ASN A 348 -25.84 11.72 -7.53
C ASN A 348 -26.50 10.91 -8.66
N SER A 349 -27.83 10.82 -8.57
CA SER A 349 -28.67 10.40 -9.69
C SER A 349 -29.72 11.48 -9.92
N GLU A 350 -29.29 12.69 -10.28
CA GLU A 350 -30.17 13.63 -10.98
C GLU A 350 -29.33 14.49 -11.91
N GLU A 351 -29.76 14.43 -13.17
CA GLU A 351 -29.53 15.28 -14.33
C GLU A 351 -28.63 14.74 -15.47
N GLY A 352 -29.31 14.27 -16.47
CA GLY A 352 -29.00 14.60 -17.86
C GLY A 352 -28.29 13.56 -18.71
N SER A 353 -29.04 12.61 -19.28
CA SER A 353 -29.01 12.36 -20.72
C SER A 353 -29.95 11.21 -21.09
N GLN A 354 -31.06 11.54 -21.74
CA GLN A 354 -31.87 10.60 -22.51
C GLN A 354 -31.09 10.19 -23.75
N ASP A 355 -30.53 8.98 -23.74
CA ASP A 355 -30.24 8.23 -24.93
C ASP A 355 -30.67 6.79 -24.73
N GLN A 356 -31.55 6.35 -25.63
CA GLN A 356 -32.15 5.02 -25.68
C GLN A 356 -31.05 3.99 -25.97
N ALA A 357 -30.56 3.30 -24.93
CA ALA A 357 -29.78 2.08 -25.06
C ALA A 357 -30.54 0.90 -24.41
N LYS A 358 -30.51 -0.21 -25.12
CA LYS A 358 -31.16 -1.50 -24.84
C LYS A 358 -31.19 -1.85 -23.36
N GLN A 359 -32.29 -2.44 -22.91
CA GLN A 359 -32.52 -3.06 -21.60
C GLN A 359 -31.45 -4.15 -21.29
N ASP A 360 -30.26 -3.72 -20.89
CA ASP A 360 -29.31 -4.53 -20.16
C ASP A 360 -29.68 -4.49 -18.67
N ASP A 361 -29.54 -5.65 -18.00
CA ASP A 361 -29.91 -5.87 -16.60
C ASP A 361 -29.41 -4.68 -15.72
N PRO A 362 -30.29 -3.96 -15.01
CA PRO A 362 -29.92 -2.74 -14.28
C PRO A 362 -28.97 -2.98 -13.09
N PHE A 363 -28.64 -4.24 -12.75
CA PHE A 363 -27.77 -4.60 -11.63
C PHE A 363 -26.78 -5.71 -12.02
N PRO A 364 -25.66 -5.40 -12.70
CA PRO A 364 -24.63 -6.38 -12.99
C PRO A 364 -24.01 -6.89 -11.67
N THR A 365 -24.00 -8.19 -11.46
CA THR A 365 -23.43 -8.85 -10.27
C THR A 365 -21.91 -8.80 -10.29
N PHE A 366 -21.30 -8.87 -11.49
CA PHE A 366 -19.85 -8.90 -11.67
C PHE A 366 -19.31 -7.64 -12.32
N SER A 367 -18.25 -7.06 -11.70
CA SER A 367 -17.61 -5.83 -12.18
C SER A 367 -16.86 -6.04 -13.49
N SER A 368 -17.05 -5.08 -14.43
CA SER A 368 -16.26 -4.98 -15.66
C SER A 368 -15.01 -4.09 -15.52
N LYS A 369 -14.69 -3.60 -14.30
CA LYS A 369 -13.45 -2.87 -14.03
C LYS A 369 -12.25 -3.81 -14.10
N ALA A 370 -11.12 -3.31 -14.65
CA ALA A 370 -9.88 -4.07 -14.71
C ALA A 370 -9.38 -4.46 -13.30
N LEU A 371 -8.89 -5.69 -13.19
CA LEU A 371 -8.28 -6.17 -11.94
C LEU A 371 -6.95 -5.44 -11.69
N PRO A 372 -6.68 -4.95 -10.47
CA PRO A 372 -5.48 -4.16 -10.16
C PRO A 372 -4.23 -5.05 -9.98
N LEU A 373 -3.88 -5.87 -10.97
CA LEU A 373 -2.80 -6.86 -10.90
C LEU A 373 -1.43 -6.32 -11.31
N GLY A 374 -1.34 -5.05 -11.69
CA GLY A 374 -0.09 -4.43 -12.16
C GLY A 374 1.04 -4.48 -11.13
N ALA A 375 0.71 -4.28 -9.86
CA ALA A 375 1.69 -4.31 -8.76
C ALA A 375 2.44 -5.65 -8.63
N LEU A 376 1.82 -6.78 -9.00
CA LEU A 376 2.43 -8.10 -8.92
C LEU A 376 3.64 -8.29 -9.85
N LYS A 377 3.86 -7.36 -10.80
CA LYS A 377 4.98 -7.43 -11.77
C LYS A 377 6.22 -6.66 -11.33
N HIS A 378 6.15 -5.88 -10.25
CA HIS A 378 7.22 -4.96 -9.87
C HIS A 378 8.03 -5.41 -8.66
N VAL A 379 7.60 -6.47 -7.98
CA VAL A 379 8.24 -6.97 -6.76
C VAL A 379 8.10 -8.49 -6.70
N ASP A 380 9.14 -9.17 -6.22
CA ASP A 380 9.05 -10.56 -5.79
C ASP A 380 8.84 -10.61 -4.27
N ALA A 381 8.18 -11.66 -3.76
CA ALA A 381 7.94 -11.79 -2.33
C ALA A 381 7.92 -13.25 -1.86
N ASP A 382 8.44 -13.52 -0.65
CA ASP A 382 8.27 -14.76 0.12
C ASP A 382 7.84 -14.38 1.54
N ILE A 383 6.53 -14.41 1.79
CA ILE A 383 5.94 -13.93 3.03
C ILE A 383 5.19 -15.07 3.72
N SER A 384 5.52 -15.30 4.99
CA SER A 384 4.75 -16.16 5.88
C SER A 384 4.01 -15.29 6.90
N LEU A 385 2.71 -15.51 7.07
CA LEU A 385 1.89 -14.84 8.08
C LEU A 385 1.21 -15.89 8.95
N SER A 386 1.25 -15.68 10.26
CA SER A 386 0.49 -16.44 11.25
C SER A 386 -0.33 -15.51 12.14
N ALA A 387 -1.58 -15.84 12.40
CA ALA A 387 -2.44 -15.11 13.33
C ALA A 387 -3.14 -16.09 14.25
N LYS A 388 -3.02 -15.85 15.58
CA LYS A 388 -3.66 -16.73 16.56
C LYS A 388 -5.16 -16.51 16.62
N ASN A 389 -5.58 -15.28 16.63
CA ASN A 389 -6.98 -14.86 16.57
C ASN A 389 -7.14 -13.86 15.42
N SER A 390 -8.19 -14.01 14.66
CA SER A 390 -8.53 -13.10 13.57
C SER A 390 -10.03 -13.10 13.34
N THR A 391 -10.52 -12.05 12.72
CA THR A 391 -11.90 -11.95 12.24
C THR A 391 -11.86 -11.76 10.74
N MET A 392 -12.47 -12.68 9.98
CA MET A 392 -12.55 -12.60 8.54
C MET A 392 -14.02 -12.51 8.11
N PHE A 393 -14.41 -11.37 7.51
CA PHE A 393 -15.80 -11.12 7.11
C PHE A 393 -16.82 -11.34 8.25
N ALA A 394 -16.50 -10.85 9.45
CA ALA A 394 -17.25 -11.04 10.70
C ALA A 394 -17.22 -12.48 11.27
N ILE A 395 -16.45 -13.39 10.70
CA ILE A 395 -16.32 -14.77 11.17
C ILE A 395 -15.06 -14.87 12.03
N PRO A 396 -15.17 -15.35 13.29
CA PRO A 396 -13.99 -15.67 14.10
C PRO A 396 -13.16 -16.80 13.46
N VAL A 397 -11.87 -16.54 13.31
CA VAL A 397 -10.91 -17.46 12.70
C VAL A 397 -9.72 -17.62 13.64
N HIS A 398 -9.35 -18.86 13.94
CA HIS A 398 -8.24 -19.17 14.83
C HIS A 398 -7.12 -19.88 14.07
N ASN A 399 -5.88 -19.72 14.57
CA ASN A 399 -4.70 -20.40 14.06
C ASN A 399 -4.51 -20.25 12.54
N LEU A 400 -4.82 -19.04 12.02
CA LEU A 400 -4.59 -18.72 10.61
C LEU A 400 -3.09 -18.79 10.30
N ASN A 401 -2.73 -19.56 9.28
CA ASN A 401 -1.39 -19.57 8.72
C ASN A 401 -1.50 -19.50 7.19
N LEU A 402 -0.66 -18.67 6.59
CA LEU A 402 -0.54 -18.59 5.15
C LEU A 402 0.91 -18.39 4.72
N LYS A 403 1.25 -18.92 3.56
CA LYS A 403 2.52 -18.64 2.89
C LYS A 403 2.25 -18.11 1.50
N LEU A 404 2.80 -16.91 1.23
CA LEU A 404 2.70 -16.20 -0.04
C LEU A 404 4.05 -16.25 -0.73
N LEU A 405 4.08 -16.69 -1.98
CA LEU A 405 5.21 -16.61 -2.89
C LEU A 405 4.78 -15.83 -4.13
N LEU A 406 5.51 -14.77 -4.45
CA LEU A 406 5.32 -13.97 -5.65
C LEU A 406 6.63 -13.93 -6.43
N GLU A 407 6.62 -14.42 -7.65
CA GLU A 407 7.77 -14.44 -8.54
C GLU A 407 7.36 -14.04 -9.97
N ASN A 408 7.91 -12.95 -10.49
CA ASN A 408 7.66 -12.50 -11.87
C ASN A 408 6.17 -12.39 -12.23
N GLY A 409 5.33 -11.90 -11.32
CA GLY A 409 3.88 -11.78 -11.52
C GLY A 409 3.08 -13.06 -11.30
N LEU A 410 3.71 -14.15 -10.87
CA LEU A 410 3.05 -15.38 -10.44
C LEU A 410 2.92 -15.39 -8.92
N LEU A 411 1.73 -15.12 -8.43
CA LEU A 411 1.36 -15.16 -7.00
C LEU A 411 0.84 -16.54 -6.64
N LYS A 412 1.41 -17.17 -5.62
CA LYS A 412 0.94 -18.41 -5.00
C LYS A 412 0.75 -18.17 -3.50
N ILE A 413 -0.45 -18.43 -3.00
CA ILE A 413 -0.74 -18.39 -1.56
C ILE A 413 -1.13 -19.80 -1.15
N ARG A 414 -0.17 -20.55 -0.60
CA ARG A 414 -0.35 -21.95 -0.22
C ARG A 414 0.69 -22.44 0.79
N PRO A 415 0.26 -23.23 1.83
CA PRO A 415 -1.15 -23.42 2.16
C PRO A 415 -1.73 -22.21 2.88
N ILE A 416 -3.04 -22.00 2.79
CA ILE A 416 -3.81 -21.20 3.73
C ILE A 416 -4.51 -22.20 4.65
N THR A 417 -4.29 -22.14 5.95
CA THR A 417 -4.93 -23.02 6.92
C THR A 417 -5.49 -22.22 8.09
N ALA A 418 -6.66 -22.58 8.57
CA ALA A 418 -7.26 -21.96 9.74
C ALA A 418 -8.31 -22.88 10.39
N GLU A 419 -8.69 -22.56 11.62
CA GLU A 419 -9.82 -23.14 12.34
C GLU A 419 -10.99 -22.17 12.36
N VAL A 420 -12.17 -22.64 12.00
CA VAL A 420 -13.39 -21.84 11.89
C VAL A 420 -14.54 -22.63 12.50
N THR A 421 -15.27 -22.02 13.45
CA THR A 421 -16.48 -22.60 14.08
C THR A 421 -16.36 -24.11 14.39
N ASN A 422 -15.28 -24.47 15.10
CA ASN A 422 -14.92 -25.85 15.49
C ASN A 422 -14.63 -26.81 14.32
N GLY A 423 -14.49 -26.33 13.11
CA GLY A 423 -13.97 -27.04 11.94
C GLY A 423 -12.63 -26.49 11.47
N SER A 424 -12.12 -27.00 10.38
CA SER A 424 -10.87 -26.53 9.77
C SER A 424 -11.05 -26.18 8.31
N ILE A 425 -10.26 -25.22 7.84
CA ILE A 425 -10.18 -24.85 6.41
C ILE A 425 -8.75 -25.01 5.90
N ARG A 426 -8.65 -25.38 4.64
CA ARG A 426 -7.42 -25.35 3.85
C ARG A 426 -7.71 -24.76 2.49
N ALA A 427 -6.87 -23.84 2.03
CA ALA A 427 -7.02 -23.29 0.69
C ALA A 427 -5.64 -23.08 0.04
N ASP A 428 -5.64 -23.16 -1.29
CA ASP A 428 -4.52 -22.81 -2.15
C ASP A 428 -5.04 -21.86 -3.23
N LEU A 429 -4.36 -20.72 -3.42
CA LEU A 429 -4.69 -19.72 -4.42
C LEU A 429 -3.50 -19.48 -5.33
N GLU A 430 -3.73 -19.47 -6.63
CA GLU A 430 -2.72 -19.11 -7.63
C GLU A 430 -3.26 -18.04 -8.58
N ILE A 431 -2.49 -16.96 -8.79
CA ILE A 431 -2.79 -15.89 -9.73
C ILE A 431 -1.57 -15.67 -10.61
N ASN A 432 -1.68 -15.92 -11.90
CA ASN A 432 -0.63 -15.66 -12.85
C ASN A 432 -0.96 -14.40 -13.66
N ALA A 433 -0.36 -13.28 -13.28
CA ALA A 433 -0.50 -11.98 -13.92
C ALA A 433 0.67 -11.63 -14.87
N SER A 434 1.54 -12.57 -15.23
CA SER A 434 2.69 -12.33 -16.13
C SER A 434 2.26 -11.90 -17.53
N SER A 435 1.05 -12.29 -17.97
CA SER A 435 0.43 -11.89 -19.24
C SER A 435 -0.68 -10.84 -19.04
N PRO A 436 -1.14 -10.15 -20.11
CA PRO A 436 -2.26 -9.21 -20.02
C PRO A 436 -3.58 -9.84 -19.53
N ILE A 437 -3.83 -11.10 -19.90
CA ILE A 437 -4.95 -11.88 -19.39
C ILE A 437 -4.42 -12.74 -18.25
N ALA A 438 -4.87 -12.46 -17.04
CA ALA A 438 -4.44 -13.19 -15.86
C ALA A 438 -5.16 -14.54 -15.75
N LYS A 439 -4.45 -15.56 -15.25
CA LYS A 439 -5.02 -16.88 -14.95
C LYS A 439 -5.15 -17.03 -13.44
N PHE A 440 -6.23 -17.64 -13.01
CA PHE A 440 -6.59 -17.88 -11.61
C PHE A 440 -6.86 -19.35 -11.39
N ALA A 441 -6.43 -19.88 -10.26
CA ALA A 441 -6.81 -21.19 -9.78
C ALA A 441 -6.99 -21.13 -8.25
N ALA A 442 -8.05 -21.76 -7.74
CA ALA A 442 -8.31 -21.85 -6.32
C ALA A 442 -8.80 -23.24 -5.95
N ASN A 443 -8.19 -23.81 -4.90
CA ASN A 443 -8.66 -25.01 -4.23
C ASN A 443 -9.00 -24.61 -2.79
N PHE A 444 -10.17 -25.01 -2.32
CA PHE A 444 -10.64 -24.73 -0.97
C PHE A 444 -11.33 -25.97 -0.40
N HIS A 445 -10.93 -26.35 0.80
CA HIS A 445 -11.53 -27.44 1.57
C HIS A 445 -11.89 -26.93 2.95
N ALA A 446 -13.14 -27.12 3.34
CA ALA A 446 -13.60 -26.95 4.71
C ALA A 446 -14.04 -28.33 5.25
N TYR A 447 -13.63 -28.64 6.46
CA TYR A 447 -13.93 -29.88 7.11
C TYR A 447 -14.68 -29.66 8.43
N LYS A 448 -15.88 -30.18 8.52
CA LYS A 448 -16.77 -30.15 9.71
C LYS A 448 -16.98 -28.74 10.29
N VAL A 449 -17.00 -27.73 9.45
CA VAL A 449 -17.33 -26.35 9.85
C VAL A 449 -18.79 -26.31 10.30
N ASP A 450 -19.08 -25.68 11.44
CA ASP A 450 -20.42 -25.48 11.94
C ASP A 450 -21.14 -24.39 11.16
N LEU A 451 -22.03 -24.78 10.24
CA LEU A 451 -22.76 -23.86 9.38
C LEU A 451 -23.71 -22.96 10.16
N GLY A 452 -24.27 -23.45 11.26
CA GLY A 452 -25.17 -22.67 12.11
C GLY A 452 -24.45 -21.49 12.77
N GLU A 453 -23.29 -21.76 13.37
CA GLU A 453 -22.45 -20.68 13.95
C GLU A 453 -21.90 -19.73 12.87
N LEU A 454 -21.55 -20.25 11.68
CA LEU A 454 -21.12 -19.44 10.55
C LEU A 454 -22.22 -18.47 10.11
N LEU A 455 -23.44 -18.95 9.90
CA LEU A 455 -24.60 -18.13 9.52
C LEU A 455 -24.95 -17.11 10.61
N LYS A 456 -24.85 -17.50 11.88
CA LYS A 456 -25.05 -16.58 13.02
C LYS A 456 -24.02 -15.45 13.03
N ALA A 457 -22.75 -15.75 12.80
CA ALA A 457 -21.69 -14.73 12.72
C ALA A 457 -21.94 -13.74 11.56
N LEU A 458 -22.37 -14.23 10.39
CA LEU A 458 -22.61 -13.40 9.21
C LEU A 458 -23.90 -12.57 9.29
N SER A 459 -24.98 -13.14 9.84
CA SER A 459 -26.32 -12.51 9.83
C SER A 459 -26.74 -11.91 11.17
N GLY A 460 -25.99 -12.19 12.24
CA GLY A 460 -26.35 -11.81 13.62
C GLY A 460 -27.51 -12.65 14.20
N LYS A 461 -28.04 -13.65 13.47
CA LYS A 461 -29.22 -14.45 13.86
C LYS A 461 -28.96 -15.95 13.76
N ALA A 462 -29.41 -16.70 14.76
CA ALA A 462 -29.30 -18.16 14.80
C ALA A 462 -30.41 -18.81 13.95
N HIS A 463 -30.20 -18.93 12.64
CA HIS A 463 -31.15 -19.60 11.74
C HIS A 463 -31.01 -21.14 11.69
N LEU A 464 -29.83 -21.61 12.00
CA LEU A 464 -29.48 -23.03 12.06
C LEU A 464 -28.69 -23.25 13.36
N ASP A 465 -28.96 -24.33 14.04
CA ASP A 465 -28.16 -24.84 15.16
C ASP A 465 -27.52 -26.18 14.72
N GLY A 466 -26.19 -26.26 14.78
CA GLY A 466 -25.42 -27.39 14.26
C GLY A 466 -25.25 -27.33 12.73
N GLY A 467 -25.33 -28.45 12.05
CA GLY A 467 -25.10 -28.54 10.61
C GLY A 467 -23.60 -28.58 10.28
N LYS A 468 -22.87 -29.60 10.78
CA LYS A 468 -21.46 -29.81 10.40
C LYS A 468 -21.37 -29.97 8.89
N THR A 469 -20.55 -29.10 8.28
CA THR A 469 -20.48 -28.96 6.83
C THR A 469 -19.06 -29.20 6.33
N ASP A 470 -18.98 -30.07 5.32
CA ASP A 470 -17.80 -30.26 4.50
C ASP A 470 -18.00 -29.51 3.17
N VAL A 471 -16.99 -28.75 2.74
CA VAL A 471 -17.00 -27.97 1.48
C VAL A 471 -15.75 -28.28 0.69
N GLU A 472 -15.90 -28.52 -0.60
CA GLU A 472 -14.82 -28.68 -1.56
C GLU A 472 -15.06 -27.77 -2.77
N ILE A 473 -14.06 -26.97 -3.12
CA ILE A 473 -14.08 -26.09 -4.27
C ILE A 473 -12.76 -26.26 -5.01
N ALA A 474 -12.82 -26.58 -6.29
CA ALA A 474 -11.67 -26.59 -7.18
C ALA A 474 -12.07 -25.87 -8.46
N ILE A 475 -11.58 -24.66 -8.65
CA ILE A 475 -11.95 -23.78 -9.77
C ILE A 475 -10.73 -23.15 -10.40
N ASN A 476 -10.81 -22.90 -11.71
CA ASN A 476 -9.84 -22.14 -12.45
C ASN A 476 -10.54 -21.30 -13.53
N GLY A 477 -9.88 -20.22 -13.96
CA GLY A 477 -10.41 -19.32 -14.97
C GLY A 477 -9.36 -18.30 -15.41
N GLN A 478 -9.71 -17.46 -16.36
CA GLN A 478 -8.83 -16.39 -16.85
C GLN A 478 -9.64 -15.14 -17.22
N GLY A 479 -9.04 -13.97 -17.01
CA GLY A 479 -9.70 -12.70 -17.33
C GLY A 479 -8.88 -11.50 -16.91
N SER A 480 -9.18 -10.35 -17.47
CA SER A 480 -8.66 -9.05 -17.08
C SER A 480 -9.64 -8.28 -16.18
N THR A 481 -10.89 -8.71 -16.12
CA THR A 481 -11.97 -8.19 -15.28
C THR A 481 -12.63 -9.33 -14.50
N MET A 482 -13.37 -9.03 -13.43
CA MET A 482 -14.13 -10.06 -12.70
C MET A 482 -15.16 -10.73 -13.60
N LYS A 483 -15.84 -9.98 -14.47
CA LYS A 483 -16.82 -10.51 -15.41
C LYS A 483 -16.19 -11.51 -16.39
N GLU A 484 -15.04 -11.19 -16.98
CA GLU A 484 -14.30 -12.11 -17.84
C GLU A 484 -13.84 -13.36 -17.09
N LEU A 485 -13.33 -13.19 -15.86
CA LEU A 485 -12.89 -14.31 -15.04
C LEU A 485 -13.99 -15.32 -14.79
N VAL A 486 -15.17 -14.87 -14.33
CA VAL A 486 -16.29 -15.77 -14.03
C VAL A 486 -16.89 -16.40 -15.30
N SER A 487 -16.78 -15.72 -16.45
CA SER A 487 -17.25 -16.24 -17.74
C SER A 487 -16.38 -17.35 -18.33
N THR A 488 -15.14 -17.48 -17.85
CA THR A 488 -14.20 -18.54 -18.25
C THR A 488 -13.97 -19.56 -17.14
N LEU A 489 -14.79 -19.51 -16.08
CA LEU A 489 -14.62 -20.36 -14.91
C LEU A 489 -14.88 -21.83 -15.26
N ASN A 490 -14.00 -22.71 -14.82
CA ASN A 490 -14.11 -24.17 -14.93
C ASN A 490 -13.81 -24.79 -13.58
N GLY A 491 -14.43 -25.95 -13.29
CA GLY A 491 -14.17 -26.72 -12.08
C GLY A 491 -15.42 -27.25 -11.41
N HIS A 492 -15.33 -27.48 -10.11
CA HIS A 492 -16.46 -28.01 -9.34
C HIS A 492 -16.56 -27.38 -7.96
N VAL A 493 -17.76 -27.37 -7.43
CA VAL A 493 -18.10 -26.97 -6.05
C VAL A 493 -18.98 -28.04 -5.43
N SER A 494 -18.63 -28.53 -4.26
CA SER A 494 -19.47 -29.41 -3.49
C SER A 494 -19.56 -28.98 -2.02
N SER A 495 -20.76 -29.13 -1.42
CA SER A 495 -21.00 -28.85 -0.01
C SER A 495 -21.97 -29.89 0.54
N VAL A 496 -21.58 -30.52 1.65
CA VAL A 496 -22.41 -31.52 2.35
C VAL A 496 -22.57 -31.07 3.80
N THR A 497 -23.81 -30.74 4.19
CA THR A 497 -24.18 -30.34 5.54
C THR A 497 -24.92 -31.51 6.23
N GLY A 498 -24.45 -31.89 7.39
CA GLY A 498 -25.08 -32.92 8.22
C GLY A 498 -26.23 -32.38 9.08
N LYS A 499 -26.61 -33.16 10.10
CA LYS A 499 -27.75 -32.88 10.97
C LYS A 499 -27.65 -31.57 11.72
N GLY A 500 -28.80 -30.88 11.82
CA GLY A 500 -28.96 -29.61 12.57
C GLY A 500 -30.42 -29.33 12.88
N GLN A 501 -30.69 -28.15 13.47
CA GLN A 501 -32.03 -27.65 13.71
C GLN A 501 -32.19 -26.27 13.05
N ILE A 502 -33.21 -26.12 12.20
CA ILE A 502 -33.53 -24.87 11.54
C ILE A 502 -34.56 -24.11 12.38
N ASN A 503 -34.27 -22.88 12.73
CA ASN A 503 -35.17 -21.98 13.45
C ASN A 503 -35.92 -21.11 12.42
N TYR A 504 -37.27 -21.21 12.43
CA TYR A 504 -38.13 -20.39 11.59
C TYR A 504 -38.45 -19.06 12.29
N ASP A 505 -37.65 -18.04 12.09
CA ASP A 505 -38.03 -16.70 12.50
C ASP A 505 -38.86 -16.03 11.38
N LEU A 506 -40.16 -15.92 11.62
CA LEU A 506 -41.13 -15.35 10.68
C LEU A 506 -40.88 -13.87 10.36
N SER A 507 -40.10 -13.18 11.17
CA SER A 507 -39.78 -11.76 10.95
C SER A 507 -38.91 -11.50 9.71
N LEU A 508 -38.27 -12.55 9.18
CA LEU A 508 -37.38 -12.49 8.01
C LEU A 508 -38.04 -12.93 6.69
N ALA A 509 -39.33 -13.18 6.70
CA ALA A 509 -40.07 -13.76 5.56
C ALA A 509 -40.09 -12.88 4.28
N GLY A 510 -39.69 -11.61 4.36
CA GLY A 510 -39.76 -10.66 3.24
C GLY A 510 -38.60 -10.70 2.25
N GLU A 511 -37.38 -11.02 2.70
CA GLU A 511 -36.15 -10.77 1.92
C GLU A 511 -35.31 -12.01 1.60
N ASN A 512 -35.54 -13.16 2.24
CA ASN A 512 -34.69 -14.33 2.08
C ASN A 512 -35.24 -15.33 1.05
N LEU A 513 -34.48 -15.54 -0.05
CA LEU A 513 -34.82 -16.47 -1.12
C LEU A 513 -35.10 -17.90 -0.60
N ILE A 514 -34.23 -18.40 0.30
CA ILE A 514 -34.34 -19.73 0.88
C ILE A 514 -35.64 -19.86 1.67
N PHE A 515 -35.98 -18.90 2.49
CA PHE A 515 -37.23 -18.89 3.24
C PHE A 515 -38.47 -18.85 2.32
N ASN A 516 -38.44 -18.08 1.24
CA ASN A 516 -39.50 -18.01 0.25
C ASN A 516 -39.70 -19.38 -0.47
N ILE A 517 -38.60 -20.10 -0.70
CA ILE A 517 -38.67 -21.49 -1.25
C ILE A 517 -39.40 -22.39 -0.26
N PHE A 518 -38.98 -22.42 1.02
CA PHE A 518 -39.61 -23.27 2.04
C PHE A 518 -41.09 -22.94 2.25
N LYS A 519 -41.44 -21.67 2.36
CA LYS A 519 -42.81 -21.21 2.52
C LYS A 519 -43.71 -21.64 1.36
N LYS A 520 -43.22 -21.57 0.13
CA LYS A 520 -43.97 -22.00 -1.07
C LYS A 520 -44.08 -23.49 -1.21
N MET A 521 -43.12 -24.28 -0.70
CA MET A 521 -43.13 -25.73 -0.74
C MET A 521 -44.00 -26.37 0.38
N ASN A 522 -44.14 -25.73 1.52
CA ASN A 522 -44.93 -26.24 2.65
C ASN A 522 -45.88 -25.18 3.25
N PRO A 523 -46.94 -24.76 2.52
CA PRO A 523 -47.82 -23.67 2.93
C PRO A 523 -48.81 -24.04 4.07
N PHE A 524 -48.95 -25.34 4.45
CA PHE A 524 -49.97 -25.83 5.35
C PHE A 524 -49.46 -26.22 6.75
N LYS A 525 -48.16 -26.07 7.03
CA LYS A 525 -47.63 -26.39 8.35
C LYS A 525 -47.82 -25.19 9.29
N GLU A 526 -48.69 -25.38 10.29
CA GLU A 526 -48.85 -24.44 11.40
C GLU A 526 -47.53 -24.29 12.16
N LYS A 527 -47.26 -23.09 12.60
CA LYS A 527 -46.21 -22.57 13.50
C LYS A 527 -45.43 -23.62 14.31
N GLN A 528 -44.52 -24.32 13.71
CA GLN A 528 -43.38 -24.86 14.45
C GLN A 528 -42.25 -23.87 14.40
N GLU A 529 -41.73 -23.48 15.57
CA GLU A 529 -40.61 -22.56 15.69
C GLU A 529 -39.31 -23.16 15.18
N THR A 530 -39.20 -24.50 15.15
CA THR A 530 -38.03 -25.26 14.71
C THR A 530 -38.38 -26.46 13.85
N THR A 531 -37.50 -26.90 12.94
CA THR A 531 -37.55 -28.18 12.23
C THR A 531 -36.18 -28.83 12.19
N SER A 532 -36.11 -30.18 12.19
CA SER A 532 -34.86 -30.89 12.01
C SER A 532 -34.33 -30.68 10.58
N LEU A 533 -33.02 -30.51 10.44
CA LEU A 533 -32.28 -30.72 9.21
C LEU A 533 -31.61 -32.11 9.30
N ASP A 534 -31.90 -33.02 8.40
CA ASP A 534 -31.20 -34.31 8.33
C ASP A 534 -29.94 -34.18 7.49
N CYS A 535 -30.04 -33.51 6.34
CA CYS A 535 -28.90 -33.16 5.50
C CYS A 535 -29.24 -32.06 4.47
N MET A 536 -28.21 -31.41 3.94
CA MET A 536 -28.27 -30.54 2.77
C MET A 536 -27.03 -30.75 1.90
N VAL A 537 -27.23 -30.85 0.59
CA VAL A 537 -26.14 -31.02 -0.40
C VAL A 537 -26.27 -29.97 -1.48
N ALA A 538 -25.15 -29.38 -1.87
CA ALA A 538 -25.05 -28.49 -3.03
C ALA A 538 -23.81 -28.87 -3.84
N ARG A 539 -24.02 -29.33 -5.10
CA ARG A 539 -22.95 -29.70 -6.02
C ARG A 539 -23.19 -29.04 -7.38
N PHE A 540 -22.11 -28.45 -7.91
CA PHE A 540 -22.11 -27.76 -9.19
C PHE A 540 -20.86 -28.14 -9.96
N ASP A 541 -21.04 -28.55 -11.23
CA ASP A 541 -19.94 -28.68 -12.18
C ASP A 541 -19.93 -27.47 -13.10
N ILE A 542 -18.81 -26.82 -13.24
CA ILE A 542 -18.68 -25.54 -13.94
C ILE A 542 -17.82 -25.73 -15.18
N GLU A 543 -18.37 -25.38 -16.34
CA GLU A 543 -17.69 -25.42 -17.63
C GLU A 543 -17.95 -24.10 -18.36
N ASP A 544 -16.86 -23.37 -18.71
CA ASP A 544 -16.91 -22.08 -19.41
C ASP A 544 -17.95 -21.09 -18.83
N GLY A 545 -17.94 -20.95 -17.49
CA GLY A 545 -18.81 -20.03 -16.77
C GLY A 545 -20.26 -20.50 -16.62
N ILE A 546 -20.58 -21.72 -17.01
CA ILE A 546 -21.91 -22.31 -16.82
C ILE A 546 -21.82 -23.37 -15.73
N ALA A 547 -22.39 -23.09 -14.56
CA ALA A 547 -22.51 -24.06 -13.47
C ALA A 547 -23.76 -24.95 -13.69
N THR A 548 -23.54 -26.24 -13.89
CA THR A 548 -24.58 -27.24 -14.10
C THR A 548 -24.86 -27.99 -12.79
N ILE A 549 -26.10 -28.16 -12.49
CA ILE A 549 -26.62 -28.91 -11.33
C ILE A 549 -27.34 -30.12 -11.87
N ASP A 550 -26.69 -31.28 -11.82
CA ASP A 550 -27.35 -32.55 -12.10
C ASP A 550 -27.60 -33.32 -10.81
N LYS A 551 -28.86 -33.31 -10.34
CA LYS A 551 -29.28 -33.87 -9.02
C LYS A 551 -28.41 -33.36 -7.85
N GLY A 552 -27.70 -32.24 -8.06
CA GLY A 552 -26.68 -31.74 -7.16
C GLY A 552 -27.22 -30.90 -6.01
N LEU A 553 -28.48 -30.50 -6.01
CA LEU A 553 -29.11 -29.82 -4.89
C LEU A 553 -30.04 -30.76 -4.15
N ALA A 554 -29.79 -30.95 -2.86
CA ALA A 554 -30.64 -31.76 -2.02
C ALA A 554 -30.88 -31.11 -0.65
N TYR A 555 -32.08 -31.26 -0.15
CA TYR A 555 -32.46 -30.88 1.22
C TYR A 555 -33.37 -31.98 1.79
N GLU A 556 -33.07 -32.40 3.01
CA GLU A 556 -33.84 -33.41 3.70
C GLU A 556 -34.07 -33.02 5.16
N SER A 557 -35.34 -33.05 5.55
CA SER A 557 -35.82 -32.87 6.90
C SER A 557 -36.96 -33.84 7.17
N GLU A 558 -37.39 -33.98 8.42
CA GLU A 558 -38.53 -34.82 8.78
C GLU A 558 -39.77 -34.52 7.93
N SER A 559 -40.00 -33.28 7.55
CA SER A 559 -41.22 -32.83 6.91
C SER A 559 -41.10 -32.50 5.44
N LEU A 560 -39.87 -32.33 4.91
CA LEU A 560 -39.66 -31.86 3.55
C LEU A 560 -38.40 -32.47 2.94
N LYS A 561 -38.58 -33.07 1.75
CA LYS A 561 -37.52 -33.66 0.94
C LYS A 561 -37.48 -32.99 -0.42
N ILE A 562 -36.37 -32.37 -0.77
CA ILE A 562 -36.20 -31.63 -2.01
C ILE A 562 -35.02 -32.19 -2.79
N LEU A 563 -35.17 -32.27 -4.11
CA LEU A 563 -34.10 -32.50 -5.08
C LEU A 563 -34.15 -31.39 -6.14
N GLY A 564 -32.98 -30.87 -6.53
CA GLY A 564 -32.88 -29.77 -7.49
C GLY A 564 -31.96 -30.08 -8.65
N ASN A 565 -32.33 -29.56 -9.83
CA ASN A 565 -31.57 -29.59 -11.08
C ASN A 565 -31.61 -28.22 -11.72
N GLY A 566 -30.60 -27.87 -12.51
CA GLY A 566 -30.64 -26.60 -13.23
C GLY A 566 -29.29 -26.11 -13.66
N THR A 567 -29.26 -24.84 -13.97
CA THR A 567 -28.04 -24.16 -14.39
C THR A 567 -27.94 -22.75 -13.80
N ILE A 568 -26.72 -22.33 -13.57
CA ILE A 568 -26.35 -20.92 -13.26
C ILE A 568 -25.39 -20.49 -14.36
N ASP A 569 -25.82 -19.57 -15.18
CA ASP A 569 -24.99 -18.98 -16.24
C ASP A 569 -24.34 -17.71 -15.71
N LEU A 570 -23.06 -17.77 -15.42
CA LEU A 570 -22.26 -16.64 -14.90
C LEU A 570 -21.97 -15.61 -16.01
N ASN A 571 -22.01 -16.00 -17.29
CA ASN A 571 -21.80 -15.08 -18.42
C ASN A 571 -22.97 -14.12 -18.58
N SER A 572 -24.19 -14.65 -18.56
CA SER A 572 -25.42 -13.87 -18.67
C SER A 572 -26.00 -13.47 -17.33
N GLU A 573 -25.34 -13.85 -16.23
CA GLU A 573 -25.75 -13.60 -14.85
C GLU A 573 -27.18 -14.09 -14.55
N LYS A 574 -27.53 -15.27 -15.06
CA LYS A 574 -28.88 -15.85 -14.95
C LYS A 574 -28.87 -17.17 -14.20
N ILE A 575 -29.93 -17.41 -13.46
CA ILE A 575 -30.20 -18.63 -12.74
C ILE A 575 -31.48 -19.29 -13.26
N ASN A 576 -31.48 -20.61 -13.41
CA ASN A 576 -32.63 -21.39 -13.76
C ASN A 576 -32.56 -22.78 -13.08
N ILE A 577 -33.16 -22.89 -11.91
CA ILE A 577 -33.15 -24.12 -11.08
C ILE A 577 -34.56 -24.58 -10.88
N LEU A 578 -34.79 -25.86 -11.11
CA LEU A 578 -36.02 -26.56 -10.82
C LEU A 578 -35.87 -27.41 -9.56
N LEU A 579 -36.70 -27.15 -8.57
CA LEU A 579 -36.77 -27.87 -7.30
C LEU A 579 -38.03 -28.73 -7.27
N SER A 580 -37.89 -30.01 -6.89
CA SER A 580 -38.99 -30.95 -6.74
C SER A 580 -39.08 -31.46 -5.31
N SER A 581 -40.32 -31.72 -4.82
CA SER A 581 -40.56 -32.28 -3.50
C SER A 581 -41.50 -33.50 -3.58
N LYS A 582 -41.23 -34.54 -2.77
CA LYS A 582 -42.06 -35.73 -2.59
C LYS A 582 -43.28 -35.52 -1.70
N SER A 583 -43.75 -34.31 -1.46
CA SER A 583 -44.93 -34.08 -0.65
C SER A 583 -46.22 -34.53 -1.38
N THR A 584 -47.31 -34.81 -0.62
CA THR A 584 -48.61 -35.34 -1.10
C THR A 584 -49.25 -34.53 -2.23
N VAL A 585 -48.75 -33.35 -2.52
CA VAL A 585 -49.03 -32.57 -3.73
C VAL A 585 -47.66 -32.26 -4.32
N ALA A 586 -47.24 -33.04 -5.31
CA ALA A 586 -45.98 -32.81 -6.03
C ALA A 586 -45.93 -31.36 -6.53
N ARG A 587 -45.14 -30.51 -5.87
CA ARG A 587 -44.98 -29.13 -6.23
C ARG A 587 -43.59 -28.91 -6.81
N PHE A 588 -43.58 -28.34 -7.99
CA PHE A 588 -42.36 -27.91 -8.62
C PHE A 588 -42.20 -26.41 -8.38
N LEU A 589 -41.05 -26.00 -7.84
CA LEU A 589 -40.64 -24.61 -7.77
C LEU A 589 -39.56 -24.36 -8.79
N GLN A 590 -39.67 -23.30 -9.52
CA GLN A 590 -38.63 -22.78 -10.41
C GLN A 590 -38.05 -21.53 -9.82
N VAL A 591 -36.72 -21.54 -9.60
CA VAL A 591 -35.94 -20.34 -9.27
C VAL A 591 -35.30 -19.86 -10.56
N LYS A 592 -35.66 -18.66 -11.03
CA LYS A 592 -35.18 -18.12 -12.29
C LYS A 592 -35.01 -16.61 -12.26
N GLY A 593 -34.26 -16.05 -13.23
CA GLY A 593 -34.06 -14.64 -13.38
C GLY A 593 -32.59 -14.24 -13.30
N SER A 594 -32.31 -13.01 -12.94
CA SER A 594 -30.95 -12.53 -12.70
C SER A 594 -30.38 -13.08 -11.39
N LEU A 595 -29.05 -13.29 -11.32
CA LEU A 595 -28.35 -13.69 -10.09
C LEU A 595 -28.52 -12.63 -9.00
N GLY A 596 -28.52 -11.35 -9.34
CA GLY A 596 -28.72 -10.26 -8.39
C GLY A 596 -30.16 -10.16 -7.86
N LYS A 597 -31.15 -10.70 -8.59
CA LYS A 597 -32.58 -10.65 -8.19
C LYS A 597 -33.34 -11.90 -8.68
N PRO A 598 -33.11 -13.08 -8.09
CA PRO A 598 -33.80 -14.30 -8.50
C PRO A 598 -35.28 -14.31 -8.08
N GLU A 599 -36.14 -14.87 -8.94
CA GLU A 599 -37.56 -15.01 -8.70
C GLU A 599 -37.94 -16.48 -8.46
N VAL A 600 -38.82 -16.74 -7.47
CA VAL A 600 -39.36 -18.07 -7.20
C VAL A 600 -40.78 -18.17 -7.74
N LYS A 601 -41.01 -19.07 -8.72
CA LYS A 601 -42.34 -19.34 -9.31
C LYS A 601 -42.82 -20.75 -8.96
N VAL A 602 -44.09 -20.88 -8.62
CA VAL A 602 -44.75 -22.17 -8.41
C VAL A 602 -45.34 -22.62 -9.74
N ASN A 603 -44.90 -23.77 -10.23
CA ASN A 603 -45.50 -24.40 -11.41
C ASN A 603 -46.57 -25.39 -10.99
N PRO A 604 -47.88 -25.17 -11.26
CA PRO A 604 -48.92 -26.09 -10.88
C PRO A 604 -48.85 -27.41 -11.70
N VAL A 605 -48.95 -28.56 -11.00
CA VAL A 605 -48.86 -29.92 -11.56
C VAL A 605 -49.98 -30.26 -12.54
N THR A 606 -51.01 -29.44 -12.66
CA THR A 606 -52.18 -29.67 -13.52
C THR A 606 -51.87 -29.86 -15.02
N ALA A 607 -50.68 -29.48 -15.47
CA ALA A 607 -50.24 -29.74 -16.84
C ALA A 607 -49.69 -31.16 -17.07
N LEU A 608 -49.31 -31.89 -16.01
CA LEU A 608 -48.71 -33.23 -16.10
C LEU A 608 -49.73 -34.36 -16.18
N GLN A 609 -50.99 -34.14 -15.76
CA GLN A 609 -52.05 -35.19 -15.79
C GLN A 609 -52.70 -35.41 -17.17
N LYS A 610 -52.43 -34.57 -18.13
CA LYS A 610 -52.97 -34.67 -19.49
C LYS A 610 -51.90 -34.96 -20.55
N GLY A 611 -51.16 -36.00 -20.39
CA GLY A 611 -50.40 -36.81 -21.39
C GLY A 611 -49.95 -36.23 -22.74
N THR A 612 -50.23 -34.99 -23.04
CA THR A 612 -50.01 -34.42 -24.35
C THR A 612 -49.52 -33.00 -24.28
N SER A 613 -48.36 -32.75 -23.90
CA SER A 613 -47.63 -31.48 -24.24
C SER A 613 -46.52 -31.12 -23.29
N LEU A 614 -45.99 -32.03 -22.49
CA LEU A 614 -44.74 -31.79 -21.78
C LEU A 614 -43.63 -31.43 -22.77
N TRP A 615 -43.62 -32.05 -23.94
CA TRP A 615 -42.69 -31.78 -25.03
C TRP A 615 -42.77 -30.35 -25.61
N ALA A 616 -43.93 -29.73 -25.61
CA ALA A 616 -44.12 -28.41 -26.19
C ALA A 616 -43.70 -27.26 -25.23
N ALA A 617 -43.75 -27.49 -23.89
CA ALA A 617 -43.31 -26.49 -22.91
C ALA A 617 -41.78 -26.51 -22.69
N ILE A 618 -41.12 -27.58 -23.09
CA ILE A 618 -39.70 -27.86 -22.88
C ILE A 618 -38.84 -27.37 -24.05
N THR A 619 -39.41 -27.21 -25.24
CA THR A 619 -38.67 -26.86 -26.47
C THR A 619 -38.26 -25.39 -26.59
N THR A 620 -38.62 -24.52 -25.64
CA THR A 620 -38.32 -23.10 -25.68
C THR A 620 -37.27 -22.62 -24.66
N GLY A 621 -36.37 -23.52 -24.16
CA GLY A 621 -35.32 -23.03 -23.26
C GLY A 621 -34.43 -24.04 -22.56
N GLY A 622 -34.03 -25.17 -23.18
CA GLY A 622 -32.93 -26.00 -22.66
C GLY A 622 -33.27 -26.85 -21.41
N ILE A 623 -34.55 -27.05 -21.07
CA ILE A 623 -35.01 -27.73 -19.83
C ILE A 623 -35.28 -29.22 -20.02
N SER A 624 -35.08 -29.79 -21.21
CA SER A 624 -35.54 -31.17 -21.55
C SER A 624 -34.94 -32.28 -20.66
N MET A 625 -33.66 -32.23 -20.35
CA MET A 625 -33.01 -33.25 -19.49
C MET A 625 -33.39 -33.10 -18.02
N ALA A 626 -33.52 -31.89 -17.51
CA ALA A 626 -33.83 -31.64 -16.09
C ALA A 626 -35.23 -32.10 -15.68
N ALA A 627 -36.21 -32.07 -16.59
CA ALA A 627 -37.60 -32.50 -16.29
C ALA A 627 -37.75 -34.02 -16.17
N GLU A 628 -37.05 -34.80 -16.99
CA GLU A 628 -37.10 -36.27 -16.98
C GLU A 628 -36.47 -36.83 -15.68
N ILE A 629 -35.34 -36.29 -15.28
CA ILE A 629 -34.63 -36.67 -14.07
C ILE A 629 -35.42 -36.35 -12.80
N VAL A 630 -36.13 -35.22 -12.77
CA VAL A 630 -36.97 -34.81 -11.65
C VAL A 630 -38.22 -35.68 -11.54
N PHE A 631 -38.77 -36.13 -12.66
CA PHE A 631 -39.89 -37.05 -12.67
C PHE A 631 -39.53 -38.44 -12.10
N ASP A 632 -38.37 -38.97 -12.46
CA ASP A 632 -37.83 -40.21 -11.91
C ASP A 632 -37.61 -40.13 -10.38
N TYR A 633 -37.18 -39.00 -9.85
CA TYR A 633 -37.05 -38.83 -8.40
C TYR A 633 -38.38 -38.87 -7.65
N VAL A 634 -39.42 -38.21 -8.16
CA VAL A 634 -40.74 -38.18 -7.53
C VAL A 634 -41.34 -39.62 -7.43
N THR A 635 -40.93 -40.51 -8.33
CA THR A 635 -41.35 -41.89 -8.40
C THR A 635 -40.41 -42.90 -7.74
N SER A 636 -39.17 -42.53 -7.41
CA SER A 636 -38.16 -43.43 -6.80
C SER A 636 -38.20 -43.42 -5.27
N ASP A 637 -37.71 -44.49 -4.61
CA ASP A 637 -37.68 -44.62 -3.14
C ASP A 637 -36.41 -44.11 -2.45
N GLY A 638 -35.49 -43.42 -3.16
CA GLY A 638 -34.23 -42.93 -2.63
C GLY A 638 -34.31 -41.65 -1.78
N SER A 639 -33.38 -41.47 -0.83
CA SER A 639 -33.13 -40.19 -0.13
C SER A 639 -32.54 -39.17 -1.09
N PRO A 640 -33.03 -37.90 -1.12
CA PRO A 640 -32.45 -36.84 -1.93
C PRO A 640 -30.94 -36.64 -1.71
N CYS A 641 -30.54 -36.65 -0.45
CA CYS A 641 -29.13 -36.43 -0.11
C CYS A 641 -28.24 -37.60 -0.55
N GLU A 642 -28.71 -38.86 -0.44
CA GLU A 642 -27.97 -40.01 -0.96
C GLU A 642 -27.81 -39.93 -2.49
N ILE A 643 -28.85 -39.49 -3.19
CA ILE A 643 -28.80 -39.30 -4.64
C ILE A 643 -27.78 -38.25 -5.00
N ALA A 644 -27.79 -37.08 -4.32
CA ALA A 644 -26.89 -35.99 -4.59
C ALA A 644 -25.41 -36.28 -4.21
N GLN A 645 -25.18 -37.21 -3.26
CA GLN A 645 -23.82 -37.61 -2.83
C GLN A 645 -23.22 -38.77 -3.67
N ARG A 646 -24.03 -39.63 -4.33
CA ARG A 646 -23.53 -40.84 -5.05
C ARG A 646 -22.53 -40.54 -6.17
N GLU A 647 -22.47 -39.34 -6.67
CA GLU A 647 -21.56 -38.92 -7.75
C GLU A 647 -20.34 -38.15 -7.23
N ILE A 648 -20.18 -37.99 -5.92
CA ILE A 648 -18.95 -37.45 -5.32
C ILE A 648 -17.94 -38.60 -5.29
N THR A 649 -17.11 -38.72 -6.33
CA THR A 649 -15.98 -39.66 -6.33
C THR A 649 -14.90 -39.04 -5.43
N PRO A 650 -14.39 -39.73 -4.39
CA PRO A 650 -13.25 -39.22 -3.64
C PRO A 650 -12.06 -39.11 -4.61
N ILE A 651 -11.52 -37.93 -4.76
CA ILE A 651 -10.22 -37.74 -5.40
C ILE A 651 -9.19 -38.09 -4.34
N ASP A 652 -8.45 -39.21 -4.54
CA ASP A 652 -7.31 -39.69 -3.73
C ASP A 652 -6.16 -38.63 -3.60
#